data_6fc3ea72caefbf17ed48f44cfca17824
#
_entry.id   6fc3ea72caefbf17ed48f44cfca17824
#
_cell.length_a   1.000
_cell.length_b   1.000
_cell.length_c   1.000
_cell.angle_alpha   90.00
_cell.angle_beta   90.00
_cell.angle_gamma   90.00
#
_symmetry.space_group_name_H-M   'P 1'
#
loop_
_entity.id
_entity.type
_entity.pdbx_description
1 polymer ?
#
loop_
_entity_poly.entity_id
_entity_poly.type
_entity_poly.pdbx_seq_one_letter_code
_entity_poly.pdbx_strand_id
1 'polypeptide(L)'
;MSRYLTKSRFKQALECPTKLFYTKKKQYPSSKTEDTFLQSLAEGGFQVEELARMNYPDGIAILGDDWDYNELTTRTSKLMERENVTIFEAAFLHNGLFIRVDILDKKGDNIQLIEIKAKSISKNNHTGFFGKRGHLESGWIPYLYDVAFQKLVIEKSHPSWSVKAYLLLANKDAVSTVDGINQFFRISKNSKLRTGVIKPDNLNLEDIGAPLLATISVEEEIDYIRTNNPVDDSRSFIELVEYYKDHYSKDVKIFAEIGKQCKQCEYKCEESDELKSGFNECWSSQLNISSEQLRKPKVYDVSGFRKAKKLMEEGKYFMEELTENDINPQPIPDKFSSTERQWIQVEKTINNDPTPAIELDGLRDEMNSWVYPLNFIDFETSAIALPFTSGRKPYEQLAFQYSHHIVYEDGRVEHASEYLNVQVGAFPNFDFIRALKASLELNNGSVFRYHNHENTILNAIYKQLLNSQEIDKENLIEFIHHISHNTKNSSAEWCGERDMIDLWKVVKDYYYDPITNGSNSIKDVLPAVLNSSQFLQHKYQQPIEAFNLTTNNFNESHIFIKLENGKKISPYKLLPPLFEGWSLEALGNNVTEMEGVSDGGAALTAYGKLQFEDVSLAERKEIENALLKYCELDTLAMVMIYECFREIVNPKN
;
A
#
# COMPACT_ATOMS: atom_id res chain seq x y z
N MET A 1 -28.54 19.87 7.48
CA MET A 1 -28.43 18.42 7.77
C MET A 1 -27.74 18.25 9.11
N SER A 2 -28.23 17.38 9.96
CA SER A 2 -27.57 17.06 11.24
C SER A 2 -26.20 16.44 10.97
N ARG A 3 -25.17 16.90 11.69
CA ARG A 3 -23.80 16.40 11.56
C ARG A 3 -23.55 15.35 12.65
N TYR A 4 -23.60 14.10 12.30
CA TYR A 4 -23.34 13.01 13.24
C TYR A 4 -21.86 12.57 13.17
N LEU A 5 -21.23 12.33 14.32
CA LEU A 5 -19.92 11.70 14.38
C LEU A 5 -20.07 10.20 14.07
N THR A 6 -19.57 9.80 12.91
CA THR A 6 -19.60 8.39 12.49
C THR A 6 -18.28 7.70 12.82
N LYS A 7 -18.23 6.35 12.76
CA LYS A 7 -16.98 5.59 12.96
C LYS A 7 -15.83 6.07 12.06
N SER A 8 -16.10 6.34 10.79
CA SER A 8 -15.10 6.83 9.86
C SER A 8 -14.55 8.22 10.22
N ARG A 9 -15.46 9.13 10.67
CA ARG A 9 -15.05 10.47 11.12
C ARG A 9 -14.31 10.43 12.44
N PHE A 10 -14.68 9.51 13.34
CA PHE A 10 -13.96 9.30 14.58
C PHE A 10 -12.54 8.81 14.31
N LYS A 11 -12.34 7.83 13.42
CA LYS A 11 -11.01 7.39 12.97
C LYS A 11 -10.20 8.52 12.34
N GLN A 12 -10.81 9.34 11.48
CA GLN A 12 -10.17 10.51 10.89
C GLN A 12 -9.72 11.53 11.97
N ALA A 13 -10.55 11.71 13.03
CA ALA A 13 -10.19 12.58 14.14
C ALA A 13 -9.01 12.05 14.97
N LEU A 14 -8.87 10.73 15.10
CA LEU A 14 -7.71 10.11 15.76
C LEU A 14 -6.39 10.35 14.99
N GLU A 15 -6.46 10.43 13.66
CA GLU A 15 -5.28 10.83 12.85
C GLU A 15 -4.94 12.32 13.05
N CYS A 16 -5.95 13.18 13.00
CA CYS A 16 -5.84 14.63 13.25
C CYS A 16 -7.24 15.22 13.45
N PRO A 17 -7.60 15.74 14.64
CA PRO A 17 -8.95 16.22 14.91
C PRO A 17 -9.37 17.44 14.07
N THR A 18 -8.41 18.21 13.55
CA THR A 18 -8.68 19.32 12.63
C THR A 18 -9.37 18.86 11.32
N LYS A 19 -9.11 17.65 10.88
CA LYS A 19 -9.72 17.05 9.68
C LYS A 19 -11.25 17.00 9.74
N LEU A 20 -11.84 16.86 10.95
CA LEU A 20 -13.30 16.91 11.12
C LEU A 20 -13.93 18.18 10.58
N PHE A 21 -13.24 19.32 10.72
CA PHE A 21 -13.73 20.61 10.23
C PHE A 21 -13.78 20.65 8.70
N TYR A 22 -12.82 20.02 8.02
CA TYR A 22 -12.73 20.03 6.55
C TYR A 22 -13.64 18.99 5.89
N THR A 23 -13.98 17.92 6.62
CA THR A 23 -14.77 16.80 6.09
C THR A 23 -16.09 17.24 5.48
N LYS A 24 -16.37 16.76 4.26
CA LYS A 24 -17.56 17.07 3.44
C LYS A 24 -17.75 18.54 3.04
N LYS A 25 -16.75 19.38 3.19
CA LYS A 25 -16.76 20.74 2.65
C LYS A 25 -16.14 20.71 1.25
N LYS A 26 -16.92 20.97 0.21
CA LYS A 26 -16.49 20.89 -1.20
C LYS A 26 -15.24 21.72 -1.52
N GLN A 27 -15.07 22.83 -0.80
CA GLN A 27 -13.92 23.72 -0.95
C GLN A 27 -12.60 23.13 -0.41
N TYR A 28 -12.65 22.06 0.37
CA TYR A 28 -11.48 21.34 0.91
C TYR A 28 -11.47 19.90 0.37
N PRO A 29 -10.94 19.67 -0.84
CA PRO A 29 -10.88 18.35 -1.41
C PRO A 29 -9.96 17.44 -0.58
N SER A 30 -10.31 16.16 -0.50
CA SER A 30 -9.52 15.12 0.15
C SER A 30 -8.94 14.18 -0.89
N SER A 31 -7.64 13.96 -0.85
CA SER A 31 -6.96 13.00 -1.75
C SER A 31 -7.26 11.53 -1.44
N LYS A 32 -7.86 11.23 -0.27
CA LYS A 32 -8.14 9.83 0.14
C LYS A 32 -9.47 9.28 -0.39
N THR A 33 -10.28 10.06 -1.09
CA THR A 33 -11.67 9.65 -1.37
C THR A 33 -11.77 8.52 -2.41
N GLU A 34 -10.81 8.39 -3.30
CA GLU A 34 -10.75 7.39 -4.37
C GLU A 34 -9.94 6.14 -3.99
N ASP A 35 -8.94 6.26 -3.12
CA ASP A 35 -8.00 5.19 -2.78
C ASP A 35 -8.63 4.03 -2.00
N THR A 36 -9.69 4.25 -1.22
CA THR A 36 -10.23 3.22 -0.32
C THR A 36 -10.92 2.08 -1.04
N PHE A 37 -11.59 2.34 -2.17
CA PHE A 37 -12.24 1.30 -2.96
C PHE A 37 -11.19 0.42 -3.65
N LEU A 38 -10.20 1.02 -4.29
CA LEU A 38 -9.11 0.33 -4.96
C LEU A 38 -8.31 -0.53 -3.99
N GLN A 39 -8.02 0.01 -2.79
CA GLN A 39 -7.37 -0.76 -1.74
C GLN A 39 -8.21 -1.95 -1.27
N SER A 40 -9.52 -1.75 -1.07
CA SER A 40 -10.44 -2.84 -0.68
C SER A 40 -10.55 -3.93 -1.74
N LEU A 41 -10.50 -3.55 -3.02
CA LEU A 41 -10.46 -4.48 -4.15
C LEU A 41 -9.17 -5.30 -4.12
N ALA A 42 -8.02 -4.62 -4.02
CA ALA A 42 -6.71 -5.24 -4.03
C ALA A 42 -6.49 -6.19 -2.84
N GLU A 43 -7.01 -5.86 -1.67
CA GLU A 43 -6.92 -6.66 -0.45
C GLU A 43 -7.99 -7.77 -0.35
N GLY A 44 -8.95 -7.82 -1.28
CA GLY A 44 -10.07 -8.78 -1.22
C GLY A 44 -11.07 -8.47 -0.09
N GLY A 45 -11.20 -7.20 0.28
CA GLY A 45 -12.03 -6.78 1.42
C GLY A 45 -13.50 -7.13 1.26
N PHE A 46 -14.03 -6.94 0.07
CA PHE A 46 -15.42 -7.28 -0.25
C PHE A 46 -15.70 -8.78 -0.15
N GLN A 47 -14.76 -9.62 -0.58
CA GLN A 47 -14.88 -11.07 -0.54
C GLN A 47 -14.85 -11.60 0.90
N VAL A 48 -13.98 -11.02 1.76
CA VAL A 48 -13.91 -11.37 3.18
C VAL A 48 -15.22 -11.05 3.89
N GLU A 49 -15.82 -9.90 3.60
CA GLU A 49 -17.10 -9.47 4.18
C GLU A 49 -18.23 -10.43 3.78
N GLU A 50 -18.33 -10.79 2.52
CA GLU A 50 -19.38 -11.70 2.06
C GLU A 50 -19.19 -13.13 2.58
N LEU A 51 -17.94 -13.63 2.63
CA LEU A 51 -17.62 -14.90 3.26
C LEU A 51 -17.98 -14.91 4.75
N ALA A 52 -17.74 -13.81 5.46
CA ALA A 52 -18.11 -13.69 6.88
C ALA A 52 -19.62 -13.78 7.08
N ARG A 53 -20.40 -13.14 6.21
CA ARG A 53 -21.88 -13.20 6.26
C ARG A 53 -22.44 -14.61 6.05
N MET A 54 -21.76 -15.46 5.30
CA MET A 54 -22.19 -16.86 5.09
C MET A 54 -22.21 -17.68 6.39
N ASN A 55 -21.46 -17.29 7.42
CA ASN A 55 -21.56 -17.93 8.74
C ASN A 55 -22.90 -17.67 9.45
N TYR A 56 -23.74 -16.78 8.91
CA TYR A 56 -25.03 -16.36 9.46
C TYR A 56 -26.11 -16.43 8.37
N PRO A 57 -26.54 -17.63 7.94
CA PRO A 57 -27.41 -17.81 6.79
C PRO A 57 -28.79 -17.12 6.96
N ASP A 58 -29.26 -16.98 8.21
CA ASP A 58 -30.52 -16.30 8.51
C ASP A 58 -30.33 -14.78 8.79
N GLY A 59 -29.14 -14.25 8.54
CA GLY A 59 -28.81 -12.84 8.75
C GLY A 59 -29.56 -11.92 7.80
N ILE A 60 -30.05 -10.79 8.33
CA ILE A 60 -30.85 -9.81 7.59
C ILE A 60 -30.03 -8.55 7.36
N ALA A 61 -29.83 -8.17 6.09
CA ALA A 61 -29.09 -6.96 5.74
C ALA A 61 -29.97 -5.70 5.81
N ILE A 62 -29.48 -4.64 6.45
CA ILE A 62 -30.07 -3.30 6.40
C ILE A 62 -29.55 -2.61 5.15
N LEU A 63 -30.34 -2.71 4.06
CA LEU A 63 -30.06 -2.05 2.78
C LEU A 63 -30.62 -0.62 2.82
N GLY A 64 -29.97 0.34 2.15
CA GLY A 64 -30.45 1.72 2.02
C GLY A 64 -29.29 2.68 1.79
N ASP A 65 -29.63 3.94 1.46
CA ASP A 65 -28.66 4.99 1.24
C ASP A 65 -27.96 5.39 2.55
N ASP A 66 -26.66 5.57 2.50
CA ASP A 66 -25.81 5.92 3.67
C ASP A 66 -26.16 7.27 4.32
N TRP A 67 -27.05 8.04 3.73
CA TRP A 67 -27.48 9.37 4.20
C TRP A 67 -28.77 9.36 5.00
N ASP A 68 -29.60 8.33 4.89
CA ASP A 68 -30.86 8.25 5.62
C ASP A 68 -30.66 7.53 6.98
N TYR A 69 -29.94 8.21 7.88
CA TYR A 69 -29.64 7.70 9.21
C TYR A 69 -30.89 7.29 10.00
N ASN A 70 -32.02 8.01 9.83
CA ASN A 70 -33.24 7.74 10.57
C ASN A 70 -33.95 6.48 10.05
N GLU A 71 -34.02 6.30 8.72
CA GLU A 71 -34.59 5.09 8.14
C GLU A 71 -33.80 3.86 8.55
N LEU A 72 -32.48 3.89 8.36
CA LEU A 72 -31.59 2.77 8.72
C LEU A 72 -31.75 2.38 10.21
N THR A 73 -31.79 3.35 11.10
CA THR A 73 -31.95 3.13 12.53
C THR A 73 -33.34 2.56 12.86
N THR A 74 -34.40 3.07 12.22
CA THR A 74 -35.78 2.56 12.41
C THR A 74 -35.91 1.11 11.97
N ARG A 75 -35.31 0.75 10.84
CA ARG A 75 -35.29 -0.64 10.33
C ARG A 75 -34.53 -1.57 11.25
N THR A 76 -33.37 -1.13 11.76
CA THR A 76 -32.61 -1.88 12.76
C THR A 76 -33.46 -2.09 14.04
N SER A 77 -34.05 -1.03 14.58
CA SER A 77 -34.86 -1.11 15.81
C SER A 77 -36.01 -2.11 15.69
N LYS A 78 -36.70 -2.12 14.54
CA LYS A 78 -37.75 -3.08 14.26
C LYS A 78 -37.28 -4.55 14.26
N LEU A 79 -36.08 -4.80 13.71
CA LEU A 79 -35.51 -6.15 13.74
C LEU A 79 -35.06 -6.55 15.14
N MET A 80 -34.58 -5.58 15.93
CA MET A 80 -34.12 -5.81 17.31
C MET A 80 -35.24 -6.16 18.31
N GLU A 81 -36.53 -5.98 17.94
CA GLU A 81 -37.67 -6.48 18.71
C GLU A 81 -37.73 -8.01 18.80
N ARG A 82 -37.04 -8.71 17.86
CA ARG A 82 -36.93 -10.17 17.90
C ARG A 82 -36.00 -10.59 19.03
N GLU A 83 -36.36 -11.69 19.70
CA GLU A 83 -35.51 -12.26 20.77
C GLU A 83 -34.12 -12.66 20.23
N ASN A 84 -34.09 -13.34 19.09
CA ASN A 84 -32.84 -13.74 18.40
C ASN A 84 -32.87 -13.22 16.98
N VAL A 85 -31.81 -12.54 16.56
CA VAL A 85 -31.65 -12.02 15.21
C VAL A 85 -30.20 -11.69 14.92
N THR A 86 -29.72 -12.06 13.73
CA THR A 86 -28.46 -11.55 13.17
C THR A 86 -28.76 -10.47 12.14
N ILE A 87 -28.13 -9.31 12.27
CA ILE A 87 -28.33 -8.16 11.39
C ILE A 87 -26.99 -7.76 10.79
N PHE A 88 -26.94 -7.67 9.45
CA PHE A 88 -25.81 -7.08 8.75
C PHE A 88 -26.06 -5.58 8.58
N GLU A 89 -25.01 -4.77 8.74
CA GLU A 89 -25.07 -3.32 8.64
C GLU A 89 -26.05 -2.68 9.66
N ALA A 90 -26.16 -3.27 10.84
CA ALA A 90 -27.05 -2.76 11.89
C ALA A 90 -26.71 -1.31 12.26
N ALA A 91 -27.68 -0.41 12.15
CA ALA A 91 -27.48 1.03 12.35
C ALA A 91 -27.96 1.49 13.74
N PHE A 92 -27.12 2.21 14.47
CA PHE A 92 -27.44 2.82 15.74
C PHE A 92 -27.14 4.30 15.75
N LEU A 93 -28.05 5.07 16.36
CA LEU A 93 -27.93 6.50 16.55
C LEU A 93 -28.15 6.83 18.04
N HIS A 94 -27.16 7.45 18.67
CA HIS A 94 -27.27 7.90 20.05
C HIS A 94 -26.59 9.26 20.22
N ASN A 95 -27.33 10.26 20.65
CA ASN A 95 -26.82 11.60 21.01
C ASN A 95 -25.79 12.18 20.02
N GLY A 96 -26.08 12.14 18.74
CA GLY A 96 -25.19 12.67 17.71
C GLY A 96 -24.05 11.74 17.25
N LEU A 97 -23.98 10.52 17.79
CA LEU A 97 -23.10 9.45 17.38
C LEU A 97 -23.85 8.47 16.48
N PHE A 98 -23.28 8.09 15.34
CA PHE A 98 -23.89 7.15 14.41
C PHE A 98 -22.89 6.05 14.01
N ILE A 99 -23.35 4.80 14.05
CA ILE A 99 -22.59 3.63 13.62
C ILE A 99 -23.40 2.74 12.68
N ARG A 100 -22.69 1.95 11.89
CA ARG A 100 -23.18 0.75 11.21
C ARG A 100 -22.23 -0.38 11.56
N VAL A 101 -22.79 -1.46 12.06
CA VAL A 101 -22.07 -2.65 12.53
C VAL A 101 -22.08 -3.69 11.43
N ASP A 102 -20.92 -4.21 11.05
CA ASP A 102 -20.82 -5.16 9.92
C ASP A 102 -21.66 -6.40 10.20
N ILE A 103 -21.55 -7.03 11.41
CA ILE A 103 -22.42 -8.11 11.87
C ILE A 103 -22.80 -7.87 13.33
N LEU A 104 -24.09 -7.82 13.62
CA LEU A 104 -24.64 -7.79 14.96
C LEU A 104 -25.45 -9.07 15.21
N ASP A 105 -25.00 -9.94 16.13
CA ASP A 105 -25.72 -11.16 16.51
C ASP A 105 -26.32 -10.97 17.91
N LYS A 106 -27.65 -11.00 17.97
CA LYS A 106 -28.45 -10.79 19.19
C LYS A 106 -29.07 -12.10 19.63
N LYS A 107 -28.91 -12.45 20.92
CA LYS A 107 -29.55 -13.55 21.59
C LYS A 107 -30.06 -13.07 22.96
N GLY A 108 -31.34 -12.74 23.05
CA GLY A 108 -31.90 -12.02 24.19
C GLY A 108 -31.19 -10.67 24.35
N ASP A 109 -30.70 -10.40 25.57
CA ASP A 109 -29.91 -9.19 25.86
C ASP A 109 -28.39 -9.36 25.62
N ASN A 110 -27.96 -10.52 25.14
CA ASN A 110 -26.56 -10.77 24.79
C ASN A 110 -26.32 -10.40 23.33
N ILE A 111 -25.42 -9.45 23.08
CA ILE A 111 -25.07 -8.91 21.76
C ILE A 111 -23.63 -9.24 21.45
N GLN A 112 -23.39 -9.78 20.27
CA GLN A 112 -22.07 -9.87 19.68
C GLN A 112 -21.94 -8.77 18.61
N LEU A 113 -21.03 -7.85 18.84
CA LEU A 113 -20.58 -6.85 17.88
C LEU A 113 -19.37 -7.41 17.14
N ILE A 114 -19.48 -7.65 15.85
CA ILE A 114 -18.41 -8.24 15.04
C ILE A 114 -18.06 -7.27 13.90
N GLU A 115 -16.86 -6.74 13.96
CA GLU A 115 -16.28 -5.89 12.92
C GLU A 115 -15.38 -6.72 12.02
N ILE A 116 -15.57 -6.61 10.72
CA ILE A 116 -14.83 -7.35 9.70
C ILE A 116 -13.69 -6.50 9.17
N LYS A 117 -12.50 -7.08 9.05
CA LYS A 117 -11.36 -6.39 8.42
C LYS A 117 -10.62 -7.35 7.48
N ALA A 118 -10.29 -6.84 6.29
CA ALA A 118 -9.43 -7.52 5.32
C ALA A 118 -7.97 -7.46 5.79
N LYS A 119 -7.71 -8.04 6.96
CA LYS A 119 -6.38 -8.22 7.55
C LYS A 119 -6.23 -9.67 8.00
N SER A 120 -4.98 -10.12 8.10
CA SER A 120 -4.69 -11.49 8.53
C SER A 120 -4.18 -11.55 9.96
N ILE A 121 -4.48 -12.66 10.61
CA ILE A 121 -3.96 -13.01 11.93
C ILE A 121 -3.56 -14.49 11.97
N SER A 122 -2.53 -14.81 12.76
CA SER A 122 -2.22 -16.21 13.11
C SER A 122 -3.06 -16.59 14.32
N LYS A 123 -4.14 -17.33 14.11
CA LYS A 123 -5.01 -17.75 15.21
C LYS A 123 -4.29 -18.62 16.24
N ASN A 124 -3.37 -19.48 15.77
CA ASN A 124 -2.64 -20.42 16.62
C ASN A 124 -1.59 -19.73 17.51
N ASN A 125 -1.06 -18.60 17.06
CA ASN A 125 0.00 -17.86 17.75
C ASN A 125 -0.46 -16.48 18.24
N HIS A 126 -1.79 -16.23 18.27
CA HIS A 126 -2.33 -14.96 18.71
C HIS A 126 -2.29 -14.86 20.23
N THR A 127 -1.64 -13.81 20.73
CA THR A 127 -1.48 -13.49 22.17
C THR A 127 -2.14 -12.15 22.54
N GLY A 128 -3.15 -11.71 21.78
CA GLY A 128 -3.75 -10.38 21.88
C GLY A 128 -3.11 -9.37 20.91
N PHE A 129 -3.60 -8.14 20.96
CA PHE A 129 -3.09 -7.03 20.15
C PHE A 129 -2.14 -6.12 20.92
N PHE A 130 -1.50 -6.67 21.95
CA PHE A 130 -0.49 -6.00 22.75
C PHE A 130 0.92 -6.37 22.29
N GLY A 131 1.77 -5.35 22.14
CA GLY A 131 3.19 -5.55 21.89
C GLY A 131 3.93 -6.01 23.15
N LYS A 132 5.17 -6.42 22.99
CA LYS A 132 6.05 -6.94 24.09
C LYS A 132 6.18 -6.04 25.31
N ARG A 133 5.85 -4.74 25.19
CA ARG A 133 5.93 -3.75 26.30
C ARG A 133 4.58 -3.48 26.95
N GLY A 134 3.54 -4.24 26.63
CA GLY A 134 2.18 -4.09 27.19
C GLY A 134 1.37 -2.92 26.65
N HIS A 135 1.82 -2.27 25.58
CA HIS A 135 1.05 -1.25 24.87
C HIS A 135 0.38 -1.86 23.62
N LEU A 136 -0.76 -1.30 23.21
CA LEU A 136 -1.41 -1.71 21.97
C LEU A 136 -0.44 -1.55 20.77
N GLU A 137 -0.43 -2.53 19.89
CA GLU A 137 0.35 -2.47 18.66
C GLU A 137 -0.21 -1.38 17.75
N SER A 138 0.66 -0.46 17.32
CA SER A 138 0.29 0.74 16.55
C SER A 138 -0.52 0.43 15.29
N GLY A 139 -0.22 -0.69 14.60
CA GLY A 139 -0.95 -1.15 13.41
C GLY A 139 -2.39 -1.57 13.67
N TRP A 140 -2.76 -1.86 14.92
CA TRP A 140 -4.10 -2.27 15.31
C TRP A 140 -4.92 -1.18 16.02
N ILE A 141 -4.29 -0.12 16.53
CA ILE A 141 -4.97 0.99 17.22
C ILE A 141 -6.19 1.52 16.46
N PRO A 142 -6.13 1.85 15.15
CA PRO A 142 -7.28 2.38 14.43
C PRO A 142 -8.49 1.44 14.38
N TYR A 143 -8.25 0.13 14.35
CA TYR A 143 -9.31 -0.90 14.33
C TYR A 143 -9.91 -1.15 15.71
N LEU A 144 -9.07 -1.18 16.74
CA LEU A 144 -9.51 -1.36 18.13
C LEU A 144 -10.34 -0.15 18.60
N TYR A 145 -9.94 1.07 18.27
CA TYR A 145 -10.73 2.28 18.54
C TYR A 145 -12.04 2.32 17.75
N ASP A 146 -12.05 1.81 16.52
CA ASP A 146 -13.27 1.66 15.71
C ASP A 146 -14.30 0.78 16.45
N VAL A 147 -13.88 -0.40 16.92
CA VAL A 147 -14.74 -1.32 17.66
C VAL A 147 -15.13 -0.75 19.03
N ALA A 148 -14.21 -0.10 19.75
CA ALA A 148 -14.50 0.55 21.04
C ALA A 148 -15.55 1.66 20.90
N PHE A 149 -15.48 2.45 19.82
CA PHE A 149 -16.47 3.49 19.50
C PHE A 149 -17.85 2.87 19.21
N GLN A 150 -17.91 1.81 18.40
CA GLN A 150 -19.16 1.14 18.10
C GLN A 150 -19.79 0.51 19.35
N LYS A 151 -19.00 -0.17 20.18
CA LYS A 151 -19.47 -0.75 21.44
C LYS A 151 -20.03 0.33 22.37
N LEU A 152 -19.35 1.47 22.49
CA LEU A 152 -19.84 2.61 23.28
C LEU A 152 -21.22 3.08 22.82
N VAL A 153 -21.44 3.22 21.51
CA VAL A 153 -22.72 3.70 20.95
C VAL A 153 -23.84 2.71 21.23
N ILE A 154 -23.60 1.40 21.08
CA ILE A 154 -24.62 0.37 21.38
C ILE A 154 -24.98 0.37 22.86
N GLU A 155 -23.99 0.33 23.76
CA GLU A 155 -24.18 0.31 25.20
C GLU A 155 -24.94 1.57 25.71
N LYS A 156 -24.66 2.75 25.13
CA LYS A 156 -25.37 3.99 25.43
C LYS A 156 -26.80 4.00 24.89
N SER A 157 -27.03 3.39 23.73
CA SER A 157 -28.37 3.27 23.12
C SER A 157 -29.26 2.27 23.89
N HIS A 158 -28.67 1.19 24.40
CA HIS A 158 -29.36 0.06 25.06
C HIS A 158 -28.60 -0.38 26.31
N PRO A 159 -28.74 0.35 27.43
CA PRO A 159 -27.95 0.12 28.64
C PRO A 159 -28.19 -1.24 29.34
N SER A 160 -29.27 -1.93 29.00
CA SER A 160 -29.56 -3.28 29.54
C SER A 160 -28.84 -4.40 28.82
N TRP A 161 -28.26 -4.12 27.66
CA TRP A 161 -27.60 -5.16 26.85
C TRP A 161 -26.20 -5.48 27.35
N SER A 162 -25.83 -6.77 27.24
CA SER A 162 -24.47 -7.25 27.44
C SER A 162 -23.79 -7.34 26.09
N VAL A 163 -22.91 -6.38 25.76
CA VAL A 163 -22.26 -6.28 24.48
C VAL A 163 -20.85 -6.86 24.55
N LYS A 164 -20.56 -7.86 23.73
CA LYS A 164 -19.19 -8.40 23.52
C LYS A 164 -18.70 -8.06 22.11
N ALA A 165 -17.47 -7.64 22.01
CA ALA A 165 -16.90 -7.13 20.80
C ALA A 165 -15.80 -8.05 20.22
N TYR A 166 -15.82 -8.19 18.90
CA TYR A 166 -14.93 -9.08 18.15
C TYR A 166 -14.42 -8.41 16.89
N LEU A 167 -13.19 -8.78 16.49
CA LEU A 167 -12.69 -8.62 15.12
C LEU A 167 -12.79 -9.95 14.39
N LEU A 168 -13.30 -9.93 13.17
CA LEU A 168 -13.32 -11.07 12.26
C LEU A 168 -12.28 -10.81 11.14
N LEU A 169 -11.29 -11.68 11.06
CA LEU A 169 -10.06 -11.52 10.28
C LEU A 169 -9.78 -12.78 9.47
N ALA A 170 -9.02 -12.65 8.39
CA ALA A 170 -8.51 -13.81 7.67
C ALA A 170 -7.48 -14.57 8.54
N ASN A 171 -7.64 -15.89 8.65
CA ASN A 171 -6.74 -16.75 9.41
C ASN A 171 -5.60 -17.25 8.52
N LYS A 172 -4.41 -16.65 8.63
CA LYS A 172 -3.24 -17.06 7.84
C LYS A 172 -2.68 -18.46 8.19
N ASP A 173 -3.20 -19.11 9.26
CA ASP A 173 -2.85 -20.48 9.58
C ASP A 173 -3.81 -21.49 8.91
N ALA A 174 -4.97 -21.02 8.46
CA ALA A 174 -5.95 -21.85 7.76
C ALA A 174 -5.46 -22.22 6.37
N VAL A 175 -5.84 -23.41 5.92
CA VAL A 175 -5.51 -23.93 4.58
C VAL A 175 -6.83 -24.16 3.85
N SER A 176 -6.96 -23.61 2.65
CA SER A 176 -8.11 -23.88 1.78
C SER A 176 -8.17 -25.37 1.43
N THR A 177 -9.35 -25.94 1.50
CA THR A 177 -9.62 -27.34 1.10
C THR A 177 -10.30 -27.47 -0.25
N VAL A 178 -10.64 -26.34 -0.88
CA VAL A 178 -11.33 -26.28 -2.18
C VAL A 178 -10.61 -25.32 -3.13
N ASP A 179 -10.80 -25.54 -4.41
CA ASP A 179 -10.29 -24.67 -5.47
C ASP A 179 -11.31 -23.56 -5.79
N GLY A 180 -10.82 -22.40 -6.23
CA GLY A 180 -11.63 -21.33 -6.79
C GLY A 180 -12.49 -20.56 -5.79
N ILE A 181 -12.19 -20.57 -4.50
CA ILE A 181 -12.97 -19.82 -3.49
C ILE A 181 -13.14 -18.35 -3.90
N ASN A 182 -12.08 -17.72 -4.40
CA ASN A 182 -12.13 -16.33 -4.85
C ASN A 182 -13.13 -16.10 -5.99
N GLN A 183 -13.46 -17.12 -6.79
CA GLN A 183 -14.39 -17.05 -7.92
C GLN A 183 -15.86 -17.06 -7.48
N PHE A 184 -16.16 -17.51 -6.26
CA PHE A 184 -17.51 -17.47 -5.72
C PHE A 184 -17.98 -16.06 -5.34
N PHE A 185 -17.03 -15.11 -5.20
CA PHE A 185 -17.32 -13.76 -4.73
C PHE A 185 -16.86 -12.74 -5.76
N ARG A 186 -17.72 -12.48 -6.77
CA ARG A 186 -17.41 -11.55 -7.85
C ARG A 186 -17.93 -10.15 -7.55
N ILE A 187 -17.14 -9.14 -7.88
CA ILE A 187 -17.51 -7.74 -7.71
C ILE A 187 -18.39 -7.29 -8.88
N SER A 188 -19.45 -6.55 -8.58
CA SER A 188 -20.40 -6.06 -9.56
C SER A 188 -20.86 -4.63 -9.29
N LYS A 189 -20.95 -3.81 -10.34
CA LYS A 189 -21.55 -2.46 -10.31
C LYS A 189 -23.05 -2.47 -10.03
N ASN A 190 -23.73 -3.51 -10.43
CA ASN A 190 -25.20 -3.57 -10.39
C ASN A 190 -25.72 -4.05 -9.04
N SER A 191 -24.84 -4.34 -8.09
CA SER A 191 -25.25 -4.76 -6.76
C SER A 191 -25.87 -3.59 -6.00
N LYS A 192 -27.07 -3.80 -5.47
CA LYS A 192 -27.69 -2.92 -4.47
C LYS A 192 -27.16 -3.18 -3.06
N LEU A 193 -26.26 -4.15 -2.93
CA LEU A 193 -25.57 -4.46 -1.69
C LEU A 193 -24.43 -3.47 -1.47
N ARG A 194 -24.13 -3.17 -0.23
CA ARG A 194 -23.02 -2.29 0.13
C ARG A 194 -21.67 -2.81 -0.35
N THR A 195 -21.47 -4.12 -0.34
CA THR A 195 -20.23 -4.77 -0.75
C THR A 195 -20.03 -4.83 -2.25
N GLY A 196 -21.11 -4.77 -3.02
CA GLY A 196 -21.03 -4.96 -4.47
C GLY A 196 -20.60 -6.36 -4.90
N VAL A 197 -20.78 -7.38 -4.07
CA VAL A 197 -20.42 -8.76 -4.37
C VAL A 197 -21.63 -9.56 -4.85
N ILE A 198 -21.46 -10.31 -5.92
CA ILE A 198 -22.39 -11.33 -6.39
C ILE A 198 -21.79 -12.70 -6.07
N LYS A 199 -22.64 -13.58 -5.53
CA LYS A 199 -22.33 -14.99 -5.31
C LYS A 199 -23.42 -15.88 -5.89
N PRO A 200 -23.15 -17.17 -6.20
CA PRO A 200 -24.18 -18.13 -6.58
C PRO A 200 -25.27 -18.24 -5.49
N ASP A 201 -26.53 -18.27 -5.90
CA ASP A 201 -27.67 -18.30 -4.97
C ASP A 201 -27.69 -19.54 -4.05
N ASN A 202 -27.15 -20.66 -4.54
CA ASN A 202 -27.09 -21.93 -3.83
C ASN A 202 -25.76 -22.18 -3.11
N LEU A 203 -24.85 -21.19 -3.09
CA LEU A 203 -23.56 -21.32 -2.42
C LEU A 203 -23.77 -21.46 -0.91
N ASN A 204 -23.16 -22.47 -0.31
CA ASN A 204 -23.23 -22.74 1.14
C ASN A 204 -21.81 -22.94 1.73
N LEU A 205 -21.71 -23.09 3.05
CA LEU A 205 -20.42 -23.23 3.74
C LEU A 205 -19.69 -24.55 3.38
N GLU A 206 -20.39 -25.60 2.99
CA GLU A 206 -19.76 -26.86 2.58
C GLU A 206 -18.99 -26.67 1.26
N ASP A 207 -19.50 -25.82 0.37
CA ASP A 207 -18.83 -25.46 -0.90
C ASP A 207 -17.54 -24.66 -0.66
N ILE A 208 -17.47 -23.91 0.45
CA ILE A 208 -16.28 -23.13 0.87
C ILE A 208 -15.22 -24.03 1.52
N GLY A 209 -15.62 -25.17 2.08
CA GLY A 209 -14.73 -26.11 2.76
C GLY A 209 -14.30 -25.62 4.15
N ALA A 210 -13.00 -25.76 4.47
CA ALA A 210 -12.49 -25.41 5.79
C ALA A 210 -12.59 -23.90 6.07
N PRO A 211 -12.91 -23.50 7.34
CA PRO A 211 -13.02 -22.11 7.71
C PRO A 211 -11.70 -21.33 7.50
N LEU A 212 -11.76 -20.23 6.73
CA LEU A 212 -10.62 -19.37 6.44
C LEU A 212 -10.56 -18.10 7.30
N LEU A 213 -11.60 -17.85 8.09
CA LEU A 213 -11.72 -16.66 8.94
C LEU A 213 -11.59 -17.03 10.41
N ALA A 214 -11.15 -16.08 11.22
CA ALA A 214 -11.05 -16.20 12.68
C ALA A 214 -11.74 -15.03 13.35
N THR A 215 -12.62 -15.33 14.31
CA THR A 215 -13.25 -14.34 15.19
C THR A 215 -12.42 -14.22 16.47
N ILE A 216 -11.91 -13.02 16.75
CA ILE A 216 -11.04 -12.74 17.90
C ILE A 216 -11.74 -11.75 18.81
N SER A 217 -11.87 -12.08 20.10
CA SER A 217 -12.37 -11.14 21.11
C SER A 217 -11.37 -9.99 21.30
N VAL A 218 -11.90 -8.78 21.43
CA VAL A 218 -11.11 -7.56 21.68
C VAL A 218 -11.54 -6.84 22.96
N GLU A 219 -12.12 -7.58 23.90
CA GLU A 219 -12.61 -7.02 25.16
C GLU A 219 -11.48 -6.45 26.03
N GLU A 220 -10.35 -7.14 26.13
CA GLU A 220 -9.19 -6.68 26.91
C GLU A 220 -8.62 -5.38 26.34
N GLU A 221 -8.54 -5.28 25.03
CA GLU A 221 -8.05 -4.09 24.34
C GLU A 221 -9.00 -2.90 24.49
N ILE A 222 -10.32 -3.16 24.46
CA ILE A 222 -11.33 -2.12 24.68
C ILE A 222 -11.29 -1.63 26.12
N ASP A 223 -11.16 -2.54 27.09
CA ASP A 223 -11.04 -2.17 28.50
C ASP A 223 -9.74 -1.36 28.74
N TYR A 224 -8.65 -1.73 28.07
CA TYR A 224 -7.41 -0.95 28.11
C TYR A 224 -7.60 0.46 27.52
N ILE A 225 -8.28 0.59 26.37
CA ILE A 225 -8.58 1.89 25.74
C ILE A 225 -9.44 2.75 26.68
N ARG A 226 -10.47 2.17 27.31
CA ARG A 226 -11.37 2.88 28.23
C ARG A 226 -10.67 3.37 29.50
N THR A 227 -9.68 2.61 29.97
CA THR A 227 -8.94 2.90 31.22
C THR A 227 -7.80 3.87 30.98
N ASN A 228 -7.04 3.69 29.89
CA ASN A 228 -5.76 4.38 29.67
C ASN A 228 -5.80 5.42 28.55
N ASN A 229 -6.74 5.31 27.60
CA ASN A 229 -6.85 6.14 26.39
C ASN A 229 -5.50 6.53 25.74
N PRO A 230 -4.72 5.59 25.20
CA PRO A 230 -3.33 5.80 24.78
C PRO A 230 -3.11 6.81 23.62
N VAL A 231 -4.19 7.38 23.06
CA VAL A 231 -4.11 8.41 22.00
C VAL A 231 -4.33 9.83 22.54
N ASP A 232 -4.81 9.99 23.78
CA ASP A 232 -5.02 11.30 24.44
C ASP A 232 -4.82 11.16 25.95
N ASP A 233 -3.71 11.67 26.48
CA ASP A 233 -3.37 11.61 27.90
C ASP A 233 -4.24 12.56 28.76
N SER A 234 -4.97 13.50 28.12
CA SER A 234 -5.74 14.55 28.82
C SER A 234 -7.21 14.21 29.00
N ARG A 235 -7.73 13.25 28.24
CA ARG A 235 -9.16 12.86 28.23
C ARG A 235 -9.30 11.35 28.33
N SER A 236 -10.28 10.88 29.06
CA SER A 236 -10.74 9.51 28.92
C SER A 236 -11.30 9.24 27.53
N PHE A 237 -11.39 7.99 27.15
CA PHE A 237 -11.96 7.61 25.83
C PHE A 237 -13.36 8.20 25.61
N ILE A 238 -14.23 8.17 26.62
CA ILE A 238 -15.59 8.69 26.54
C ILE A 238 -15.56 10.21 26.35
N GLU A 239 -14.77 10.93 27.14
CA GLU A 239 -14.61 12.37 27.02
C GLU A 239 -14.05 12.78 25.65
N LEU A 240 -13.13 12.00 25.09
CA LEU A 240 -12.58 12.23 23.74
C LEU A 240 -13.68 12.09 22.67
N VAL A 241 -14.51 11.04 22.74
CA VAL A 241 -15.63 10.85 21.82
C VAL A 241 -16.61 12.01 21.89
N GLU A 242 -17.01 12.43 23.11
CA GLU A 242 -17.91 13.57 23.31
C GLU A 242 -17.30 14.88 22.81
N TYR A 243 -16.02 15.10 23.07
CA TYR A 243 -15.29 16.28 22.60
C TYR A 243 -15.29 16.38 21.06
N TYR A 244 -15.00 15.29 20.36
CA TYR A 244 -15.03 15.26 18.89
C TYR A 244 -16.46 15.41 18.35
N LYS A 245 -17.44 14.77 18.95
CA LYS A 245 -18.85 14.90 18.58
C LYS A 245 -19.34 16.34 18.71
N ASP A 246 -19.05 17.00 19.81
CA ASP A 246 -19.51 18.36 20.07
C ASP A 246 -18.93 19.38 19.09
N HIS A 247 -17.64 19.29 18.80
CA HIS A 247 -17.01 20.16 17.83
C HIS A 247 -17.52 19.90 16.42
N TYR A 248 -17.63 18.62 16.03
CA TYR A 248 -18.11 18.26 14.70
C TYR A 248 -19.57 18.68 14.47
N SER A 249 -20.45 18.43 15.44
CA SER A 249 -21.87 18.78 15.33
C SER A 249 -22.11 20.30 15.22
N LYS A 250 -21.29 21.08 15.92
CA LYS A 250 -21.34 22.57 15.92
C LYS A 250 -20.53 23.21 14.81
N ASP A 251 -19.88 22.43 13.94
CA ASP A 251 -18.93 22.89 12.91
C ASP A 251 -17.78 23.77 13.46
N VAL A 252 -17.31 23.48 14.65
CA VAL A 252 -16.22 24.19 15.33
C VAL A 252 -14.90 23.49 15.03
N LYS A 253 -13.91 24.27 14.57
CA LYS A 253 -12.58 23.75 14.24
C LYS A 253 -11.80 23.42 15.52
N ILE A 254 -11.26 22.19 15.58
CA ILE A 254 -10.28 21.79 16.58
C ILE A 254 -8.88 22.08 16.00
N PHE A 255 -8.07 22.82 16.72
CA PHE A 255 -6.69 23.10 16.32
C PHE A 255 -5.78 22.02 16.91
N ALA A 256 -5.42 21.03 16.07
CA ALA A 256 -4.35 20.10 16.41
C ALA A 256 -2.99 20.78 16.24
N GLU A 257 -2.05 20.44 17.10
CA GLU A 257 -0.67 20.93 16.97
C GLU A 257 -0.05 20.50 15.64
N ILE A 258 0.71 21.42 15.03
CA ILE A 258 1.48 21.13 13.83
C ILE A 258 2.58 20.13 14.18
N GLY A 259 2.63 19.00 13.45
CA GLY A 259 3.57 17.95 13.76
C GLY A 259 3.77 16.97 12.60
N LYS A 260 4.44 15.84 12.90
CA LYS A 260 4.80 14.83 11.90
C LYS A 260 3.58 14.26 11.15
N GLN A 261 2.41 14.18 11.78
CA GLN A 261 1.16 13.73 11.16
C GLN A 261 0.74 14.57 9.95
N CYS A 262 1.18 15.84 9.90
CA CYS A 262 0.88 16.73 8.78
C CYS A 262 1.51 16.26 7.45
N LYS A 263 2.54 15.41 7.49
CA LYS A 263 3.15 14.83 6.27
C LYS A 263 2.13 14.07 5.42
N GLN A 264 1.18 13.39 6.06
CA GLN A 264 0.14 12.57 5.41
C GLN A 264 -1.23 13.27 5.43
N CYS A 265 -1.25 14.61 5.41
CA CYS A 265 -2.52 15.34 5.40
C CYS A 265 -3.20 15.21 4.04
N GLU A 266 -4.39 14.63 4.01
CA GLU A 266 -5.20 14.43 2.82
C GLU A 266 -5.85 15.72 2.28
N TYR A 267 -5.88 16.80 3.09
CA TYR A 267 -6.43 18.11 2.71
C TYR A 267 -5.35 19.05 2.17
N LYS A 268 -4.38 18.52 1.47
CA LYS A 268 -3.34 19.27 0.77
C LYS A 268 -3.65 19.29 -0.72
N CYS A 269 -3.92 20.48 -1.27
CA CYS A 269 -4.16 20.68 -2.69
C CYS A 269 -3.54 21.98 -3.16
N GLU A 270 -3.47 22.18 -4.47
CA GLU A 270 -3.22 23.50 -5.04
C GLU A 270 -4.47 24.37 -4.86
N GLU A 271 -4.26 25.60 -4.39
CA GLU A 271 -5.35 26.52 -4.11
C GLU A 271 -5.80 27.24 -5.39
N SER A 272 -7.10 27.45 -5.50
CA SER A 272 -7.76 28.21 -6.57
C SER A 272 -8.89 29.05 -5.99
N ASP A 273 -9.62 29.77 -6.83
CA ASP A 273 -10.79 30.54 -6.39
C ASP A 273 -11.87 29.66 -5.72
N GLU A 274 -11.97 28.40 -6.11
CA GLU A 274 -12.95 27.44 -5.61
C GLU A 274 -12.39 26.46 -4.57
N LEU A 275 -11.07 26.22 -4.56
CA LEU A 275 -10.43 25.20 -3.76
C LEU A 275 -9.46 25.79 -2.74
N LYS A 276 -9.56 25.33 -1.49
CA LYS A 276 -8.70 25.69 -0.36
C LYS A 276 -7.94 24.48 0.16
N SER A 277 -6.68 24.70 0.50
CA SER A 277 -5.86 23.69 1.16
C SER A 277 -6.03 23.77 2.67
N GLY A 278 -6.64 22.75 3.28
CA GLY A 278 -6.73 22.64 4.73
C GLY A 278 -5.36 22.57 5.40
N PHE A 279 -4.38 21.95 4.73
CA PHE A 279 -2.98 21.94 5.16
C PHE A 279 -2.41 23.36 5.24
N ASN A 280 -2.53 24.12 4.18
CA ASN A 280 -2.02 25.50 4.12
C ASN A 280 -2.66 26.37 5.20
N GLU A 281 -3.99 26.26 5.37
CA GLU A 281 -4.73 27.00 6.39
C GLU A 281 -4.27 26.66 7.82
N CYS A 282 -4.03 25.38 8.12
CA CYS A 282 -3.53 24.97 9.43
C CYS A 282 -2.16 25.57 9.74
N TRP A 283 -1.21 25.43 8.80
CA TRP A 283 0.16 25.90 8.97
C TRP A 283 0.23 27.43 9.06
N SER A 284 -0.42 28.15 8.14
CA SER A 284 -0.40 29.60 8.13
C SER A 284 -1.06 30.20 9.36
N SER A 285 -2.20 29.65 9.82
CA SER A 285 -2.92 30.20 10.97
C SER A 285 -2.24 29.92 12.32
N GLN A 286 -1.53 28.80 12.48
CA GLN A 286 -0.90 28.45 13.76
C GLN A 286 0.52 29.00 13.89
N LEU A 287 1.27 29.06 12.79
CA LEU A 287 2.66 29.50 12.80
C LEU A 287 2.84 30.94 12.29
N ASN A 288 1.78 31.61 11.84
CA ASN A 288 1.80 32.94 11.26
C ASN A 288 2.85 33.10 10.14
N ILE A 289 2.90 32.12 9.23
CA ILE A 289 3.87 32.04 8.13
C ILE A 289 3.26 32.40 6.79
N SER A 290 4.11 32.92 5.88
CA SER A 290 3.73 33.26 4.51
C SER A 290 3.58 32.01 3.63
N SER A 291 2.91 32.18 2.47
CA SER A 291 2.81 31.12 1.44
C SER A 291 4.19 30.68 0.90
N GLU A 292 5.18 31.58 0.90
CA GLU A 292 6.55 31.27 0.51
C GLU A 292 7.22 30.34 1.55
N GLN A 293 7.14 30.70 2.83
CA GLN A 293 7.64 29.84 3.91
C GLN A 293 6.96 28.48 3.92
N LEU A 294 5.64 28.44 3.63
CA LEU A 294 4.88 27.21 3.58
C LEU A 294 5.39 26.23 2.51
N ARG A 295 5.99 26.69 1.42
CA ARG A 295 6.58 25.84 0.37
C ARG A 295 7.91 25.21 0.75
N LYS A 296 8.61 25.77 1.76
CA LYS A 296 9.90 25.24 2.20
C LYS A 296 9.79 23.82 2.73
N PRO A 297 10.81 22.95 2.53
CA PRO A 297 10.86 21.61 3.09
C PRO A 297 10.74 21.63 4.63
N LYS A 298 10.02 20.63 5.15
CA LYS A 298 9.76 20.50 6.59
C LYS A 298 10.76 19.55 7.25
N VAL A 299 10.90 19.61 8.56
CA VAL A 299 11.76 18.70 9.34
C VAL A 299 11.39 17.23 9.10
N TYR A 300 10.13 16.91 8.92
CA TYR A 300 9.68 15.55 8.64
C TYR A 300 9.97 15.06 7.20
N ASP A 301 10.47 15.93 6.31
CA ASP A 301 10.87 15.57 4.95
C ASP A 301 12.30 15.04 4.90
N VAL A 302 13.08 15.21 5.99
CA VAL A 302 14.38 14.54 6.11
C VAL A 302 14.19 13.03 6.12
N SER A 303 14.85 12.35 5.20
CA SER A 303 14.66 10.93 4.95
C SER A 303 15.01 10.07 6.17
N GLY A 304 14.07 9.21 6.60
CA GLY A 304 14.30 8.29 7.72
C GLY A 304 14.57 8.96 9.08
N PHE A 305 14.32 10.25 9.22
CA PHE A 305 14.67 11.02 10.42
C PHE A 305 13.71 10.76 11.59
N ARG A 306 14.19 10.07 12.60
CA ARG A 306 13.36 9.63 13.74
C ARG A 306 13.10 10.76 14.74
N LYS A 307 13.99 11.77 14.84
CA LYS A 307 13.87 12.88 15.78
C LYS A 307 12.88 13.97 15.33
N ALA A 308 12.32 13.88 14.11
CA ALA A 308 11.45 14.91 13.56
C ALA A 308 10.31 15.31 14.50
N LYS A 309 9.61 14.33 15.12
CA LYS A 309 8.53 14.60 16.07
C LYS A 309 9.00 15.49 17.22
N LYS A 310 10.10 15.09 17.89
CA LYS A 310 10.67 15.82 19.04
C LYS A 310 11.09 17.25 18.68
N LEU A 311 11.76 17.43 17.55
CA LEU A 311 12.24 18.76 17.14
C LEU A 311 11.08 19.70 16.75
N MET A 312 9.99 19.14 16.18
CA MET A 312 8.78 19.94 15.91
C MET A 312 8.09 20.36 17.21
N GLU A 313 8.04 19.50 18.23
CA GLU A 313 7.56 19.83 19.58
C GLU A 313 8.44 20.90 20.25
N GLU A 314 9.72 20.98 19.90
CA GLU A 314 10.67 22.03 20.33
C GLU A 314 10.59 23.32 19.48
N GLY A 315 9.68 23.38 18.48
CA GLY A 315 9.42 24.55 17.64
C GLY A 315 10.25 24.65 16.36
N LYS A 316 10.98 23.59 15.98
CA LYS A 316 11.66 23.51 14.67
C LYS A 316 10.76 22.85 13.64
N TYR A 317 10.26 23.59 12.68
CA TYR A 317 9.29 23.11 11.69
C TYR A 317 9.91 22.92 10.30
N PHE A 318 10.91 23.71 9.94
CA PHE A 318 11.51 23.74 8.61
C PHE A 318 12.88 23.08 8.61
N MET A 319 13.21 22.45 7.50
CA MET A 319 14.50 21.76 7.35
C MET A 319 15.69 22.72 7.50
N GLU A 320 15.55 23.97 7.07
CA GLU A 320 16.56 25.00 7.20
C GLU A 320 16.85 25.43 8.66
N GLU A 321 16.01 25.06 9.61
CA GLU A 321 16.22 25.33 11.05
C GLU A 321 17.05 24.26 11.74
N LEU A 322 17.32 23.15 11.01
CA LEU A 322 18.14 22.05 11.54
C LEU A 322 19.62 22.40 11.50
N THR A 323 20.33 21.97 12.52
CA THR A 323 21.77 22.06 12.65
C THR A 323 22.44 20.68 12.55
N GLU A 324 23.73 20.64 12.32
CA GLU A 324 24.50 19.40 12.33
C GLU A 324 24.34 18.63 13.66
N ASN A 325 24.24 19.34 14.81
CA ASN A 325 24.00 18.73 16.11
C ASN A 325 22.62 18.03 16.21
N ASP A 326 21.59 18.53 15.54
CA ASP A 326 20.26 17.90 15.52
C ASP A 326 20.32 16.53 14.82
N ILE A 327 21.05 16.45 13.72
CA ILE A 327 21.24 15.21 12.94
C ILE A 327 22.28 14.32 13.60
N ASN A 328 23.42 14.89 13.98
CA ASN A 328 24.61 14.20 14.51
C ASN A 328 25.15 13.16 13.51
N PRO A 329 25.67 13.63 12.33
CA PRO A 329 26.17 12.75 11.30
C PRO A 329 27.32 11.88 11.82
N GLN A 330 27.31 10.61 11.44
CA GLN A 330 28.35 9.63 11.80
C GLN A 330 28.93 9.08 10.48
N PRO A 331 29.95 9.74 9.90
CA PRO A 331 30.58 9.29 8.66
C PRO A 331 31.17 7.87 8.82
N ILE A 332 31.11 7.11 7.75
CA ILE A 332 31.76 5.81 7.61
C ILE A 332 32.59 5.81 6.34
N PRO A 333 33.74 5.12 6.29
CA PRO A 333 34.59 5.10 5.12
C PRO A 333 33.84 4.58 3.87
N ASP A 334 34.13 5.17 2.75
CA ASP A 334 33.78 4.73 1.40
C ASP A 334 32.27 4.59 1.10
N LYS A 335 31.38 5.16 1.97
CA LYS A 335 29.94 5.25 1.71
C LYS A 335 29.22 6.22 2.65
N PHE A 336 28.07 6.70 2.27
CA PHE A 336 27.23 7.51 3.13
C PHE A 336 26.58 6.68 4.25
N SER A 337 26.80 7.07 5.49
CA SER A 337 25.96 6.58 6.58
C SER A 337 24.53 7.18 6.49
N SER A 338 23.57 6.56 7.18
CA SER A 338 22.20 7.09 7.19
C SER A 338 22.11 8.50 7.76
N THR A 339 22.89 8.83 8.79
CA THR A 339 22.90 10.16 9.43
C THR A 339 23.69 11.18 8.61
N GLU A 340 24.78 10.78 7.96
CA GLU A 340 25.52 11.62 7.04
C GLU A 340 24.66 12.00 5.84
N ARG A 341 23.95 11.04 5.23
CA ARG A 341 23.00 11.29 4.14
C ARG A 341 21.88 12.25 4.56
N GLN A 342 21.38 12.15 5.81
CA GLN A 342 20.41 13.11 6.36
C GLN A 342 20.99 14.51 6.44
N TRP A 343 22.25 14.64 6.85
CA TRP A 343 22.92 15.93 6.92
C TRP A 343 23.18 16.52 5.53
N ILE A 344 23.63 15.72 4.57
CA ILE A 344 23.76 16.12 3.15
C ILE A 344 22.45 16.68 2.61
N GLN A 345 21.32 16.04 2.90
CA GLN A 345 19.99 16.54 2.50
C GLN A 345 19.71 17.92 3.12
N VAL A 346 19.95 18.10 4.40
CA VAL A 346 19.72 19.35 5.13
C VAL A 346 20.65 20.44 4.61
N GLU A 347 21.94 20.17 4.52
CA GLU A 347 22.96 21.12 4.09
C GLU A 347 22.73 21.64 2.67
N LYS A 348 22.44 20.72 1.73
CA LYS A 348 22.10 21.10 0.35
C LYS A 348 20.81 21.93 0.27
N THR A 349 19.82 21.64 1.12
CA THR A 349 18.59 22.42 1.22
C THR A 349 18.85 23.84 1.73
N ILE A 350 19.66 23.98 2.79
CA ILE A 350 20.04 25.29 3.36
C ILE A 350 20.80 26.13 2.33
N ASN A 351 21.74 25.51 1.62
CA ASN A 351 22.62 26.17 0.64
C ASN A 351 21.94 26.38 -0.73
N ASN A 352 20.72 25.87 -0.93
CA ASN A 352 20.05 25.80 -2.26
C ASN A 352 20.97 25.17 -3.32
N ASP A 353 21.72 24.14 -2.93
CA ASP A 353 22.64 23.43 -3.82
C ASP A 353 21.90 22.31 -4.58
N PRO A 354 21.70 22.45 -5.90
CA PRO A 354 20.97 21.47 -6.71
C PRO A 354 21.86 20.30 -7.18
N THR A 355 23.16 20.31 -6.86
CA THR A 355 24.08 19.29 -7.38
C THR A 355 23.95 17.98 -6.61
N PRO A 356 24.11 16.81 -7.26
CA PRO A 356 24.14 15.56 -6.55
C PRO A 356 25.38 15.42 -5.64
N ALA A 357 25.28 14.69 -4.56
CA ALA A 357 26.41 14.21 -3.77
C ALA A 357 26.69 12.76 -4.13
N ILE A 358 27.97 12.44 -4.34
CA ILE A 358 28.40 11.12 -4.82
C ILE A 358 29.63 10.69 -3.99
N GLU A 359 29.57 9.48 -3.43
CA GLU A 359 30.73 8.81 -2.84
C GLU A 359 31.41 7.99 -3.95
N LEU A 360 32.31 8.66 -4.68
CA LEU A 360 32.84 8.18 -5.96
C LEU A 360 33.69 6.93 -5.83
N ASP A 361 34.59 6.88 -4.83
CA ASP A 361 35.52 5.77 -4.69
C ASP A 361 34.81 4.51 -4.25
N GLY A 362 33.91 4.60 -3.26
CA GLY A 362 33.08 3.48 -2.86
C GLY A 362 32.14 2.99 -3.96
N LEU A 363 31.54 3.90 -4.75
CA LEU A 363 30.71 3.51 -5.90
C LEU A 363 31.52 2.77 -6.96
N ARG A 364 32.76 3.25 -7.24
CA ARG A 364 33.66 2.61 -8.20
C ARG A 364 34.04 1.20 -7.76
N ASP A 365 34.38 1.02 -6.48
CA ASP A 365 34.77 -0.28 -5.95
C ASP A 365 33.59 -1.25 -5.94
N GLU A 366 32.40 -0.79 -5.58
CA GLU A 366 31.15 -1.56 -5.68
C GLU A 366 30.92 -2.03 -7.11
N MET A 367 30.95 -1.12 -8.10
CA MET A 367 30.70 -1.45 -9.49
C MET A 367 31.80 -2.36 -10.10
N ASN A 368 33.03 -2.25 -9.67
CA ASN A 368 34.12 -3.13 -10.11
C ASN A 368 33.94 -4.59 -9.63
N SER A 369 33.15 -4.83 -8.60
CA SER A 369 32.81 -6.18 -8.13
C SER A 369 31.77 -6.90 -9.00
N TRP A 370 31.08 -6.18 -9.88
CA TRP A 370 29.98 -6.73 -10.69
C TRP A 370 30.50 -7.51 -11.91
N VAL A 371 29.87 -8.65 -12.15
CA VAL A 371 30.24 -9.57 -13.22
C VAL A 371 29.24 -9.47 -14.38
N TYR A 372 29.74 -9.17 -15.58
CA TYR A 372 28.94 -9.14 -16.78
C TYR A 372 28.59 -10.55 -17.32
N PRO A 373 27.43 -10.68 -18.03
CA PRO A 373 26.42 -9.64 -18.27
C PRO A 373 25.61 -9.34 -17.00
N LEU A 374 25.16 -8.08 -16.85
CA LEU A 374 24.38 -7.64 -15.69
C LEU A 374 22.91 -7.94 -15.93
N ASN A 375 22.25 -8.60 -14.97
CA ASN A 375 20.86 -9.02 -15.06
C ASN A 375 19.99 -8.19 -14.09
N PHE A 376 19.00 -7.47 -14.59
CA PHE A 376 18.09 -6.65 -13.79
C PHE A 376 16.70 -7.27 -13.78
N ILE A 377 16.18 -7.61 -12.62
CA ILE A 377 14.87 -8.24 -12.47
C ILE A 377 13.97 -7.41 -11.55
N ASP A 378 12.68 -7.45 -11.85
CA ASP A 378 11.62 -6.84 -11.05
C ASP A 378 10.40 -7.74 -11.03
N PHE A 379 9.66 -7.79 -9.89
CA PHE A 379 8.52 -8.67 -9.69
C PHE A 379 7.25 -7.91 -9.35
N GLU A 380 6.15 -8.28 -10.01
CA GLU A 380 4.82 -7.86 -9.60
C GLU A 380 4.11 -8.99 -8.85
N THR A 381 3.53 -8.64 -7.71
CA THR A 381 3.03 -9.62 -6.75
C THR A 381 1.69 -9.22 -6.17
N SER A 382 0.97 -10.19 -5.62
CA SER A 382 -0.29 -9.99 -4.91
C SER A 382 -0.33 -10.85 -3.65
N ALA A 383 -1.15 -10.44 -2.69
CA ALA A 383 -1.48 -11.22 -1.51
C ALA A 383 -2.98 -11.06 -1.23
N ILE A 384 -3.75 -12.04 -1.65
CA ILE A 384 -5.21 -11.99 -1.58
C ILE A 384 -5.75 -12.70 -0.34
N ALA A 385 -6.88 -12.21 0.16
CA ALA A 385 -7.50 -12.74 1.37
C ALA A 385 -8.06 -14.16 1.19
N LEU A 386 -8.65 -14.45 0.01
CA LEU A 386 -9.23 -15.77 -0.29
C LEU A 386 -8.35 -16.52 -1.29
N PRO A 387 -7.79 -17.67 -0.91
CA PRO A 387 -6.91 -18.47 -1.77
C PRO A 387 -7.54 -18.87 -3.09
N PHE A 388 -6.75 -18.96 -4.16
CA PHE A 388 -7.20 -19.41 -5.48
C PHE A 388 -7.37 -20.93 -5.55
N THR A 389 -6.51 -21.66 -4.87
CA THR A 389 -6.47 -23.12 -4.97
C THR A 389 -6.41 -23.78 -3.60
N SER A 390 -6.84 -25.03 -3.56
CA SER A 390 -6.68 -25.91 -2.41
C SER A 390 -5.22 -26.03 -1.98
N GLY A 391 -4.96 -26.20 -0.69
CA GLY A 391 -3.62 -26.27 -0.11
C GLY A 391 -2.96 -24.88 0.13
N ARG A 392 -3.63 -23.76 -0.23
CA ARG A 392 -3.10 -22.40 -0.05
C ARG A 392 -3.75 -21.69 1.13
N LYS A 393 -3.09 -20.62 1.60
CA LYS A 393 -3.47 -19.88 2.80
C LYS A 393 -3.94 -18.45 2.46
N PRO A 394 -4.82 -17.86 3.27
CA PRO A 394 -5.13 -16.44 3.20
C PRO A 394 -3.87 -15.56 3.24
N TYR A 395 -3.81 -14.57 2.37
CA TYR A 395 -2.69 -13.62 2.22
C TYR A 395 -1.33 -14.27 1.93
N GLU A 396 -1.34 -15.47 1.34
CA GLU A 396 -0.12 -16.07 0.80
C GLU A 396 0.38 -15.27 -0.40
N GLN A 397 1.70 -15.05 -0.48
CA GLN A 397 2.29 -14.27 -1.57
C GLN A 397 2.15 -14.98 -2.91
N LEU A 398 1.71 -14.23 -3.91
CA LEU A 398 1.58 -14.66 -5.30
C LEU A 398 2.49 -13.79 -6.16
N ALA A 399 3.40 -14.41 -6.91
CA ALA A 399 4.23 -13.75 -7.90
C ALA A 399 3.63 -14.01 -9.28
N PHE A 400 2.96 -13.02 -9.86
CA PHE A 400 2.23 -13.19 -11.09
C PHE A 400 2.97 -12.64 -12.33
N GLN A 401 4.01 -11.83 -12.12
CA GLN A 401 4.76 -11.23 -13.21
C GLN A 401 6.23 -11.00 -12.82
N TYR A 402 7.15 -11.15 -13.78
CA TYR A 402 8.49 -10.56 -13.75
C TYR A 402 8.88 -9.99 -15.10
N SER A 403 9.84 -9.07 -15.06
CA SER A 403 10.59 -8.57 -16.20
C SER A 403 12.09 -8.78 -15.95
N HIS A 404 12.87 -9.00 -17.04
CA HIS A 404 14.31 -9.24 -16.97
C HIS A 404 15.04 -8.52 -18.10
N HIS A 405 15.88 -7.54 -17.76
CA HIS A 405 16.82 -6.91 -18.67
C HIS A 405 18.24 -7.41 -18.48
N ILE A 406 18.97 -7.54 -19.56
CA ILE A 406 20.41 -7.87 -19.58
C ILE A 406 21.18 -6.68 -20.15
N VAL A 407 22.24 -6.27 -19.46
CA VAL A 407 23.22 -5.31 -19.95
C VAL A 407 24.54 -6.01 -20.19
N TYR A 408 25.01 -5.96 -21.43
CA TYR A 408 26.29 -6.54 -21.84
C TYR A 408 27.44 -5.55 -21.65
N GLU A 409 28.65 -6.07 -21.53
CA GLU A 409 29.86 -5.23 -21.33
C GLU A 409 30.07 -4.19 -22.43
N ASP A 410 29.66 -4.50 -23.67
CA ASP A 410 29.71 -3.61 -24.83
C ASP A 410 28.66 -2.47 -24.76
N GLY A 411 27.76 -2.48 -23.80
CA GLY A 411 26.72 -1.49 -23.58
C GLY A 411 25.40 -1.77 -24.30
N ARG A 412 25.26 -2.92 -24.95
CA ARG A 412 23.97 -3.40 -25.47
C ARG A 412 23.04 -3.74 -24.32
N VAL A 413 21.76 -3.37 -24.45
CA VAL A 413 20.68 -3.62 -23.49
C VAL A 413 19.62 -4.48 -24.16
N GLU A 414 19.17 -5.53 -23.48
CA GLU A 414 18.20 -6.47 -24.01
C GLU A 414 17.12 -6.75 -22.97
N HIS A 415 15.84 -6.56 -23.33
CA HIS A 415 14.74 -7.15 -22.57
C HIS A 415 14.69 -8.64 -22.90
N ALA A 416 15.39 -9.43 -22.09
CA ALA A 416 15.71 -10.83 -22.40
C ALA A 416 14.54 -11.78 -22.18
N SER A 417 13.71 -11.53 -21.15
CA SER A 417 12.54 -12.33 -20.88
C SER A 417 11.55 -11.62 -19.96
N GLU A 418 10.33 -12.13 -19.99
CA GLU A 418 9.23 -11.73 -19.12
C GLU A 418 8.33 -12.92 -18.81
N TYR A 419 7.58 -12.82 -17.75
CA TYR A 419 6.50 -13.76 -17.38
C TYR A 419 5.31 -12.98 -16.89
N LEU A 420 4.12 -13.35 -17.33
CA LEU A 420 2.86 -12.81 -16.84
C LEU A 420 1.83 -13.94 -16.79
N ASN A 421 1.26 -14.19 -15.61
CA ASN A 421 0.13 -15.10 -15.45
C ASN A 421 -1.04 -14.35 -14.80
N VAL A 422 -2.05 -14.08 -15.59
CA VAL A 422 -3.32 -13.46 -15.18
C VAL A 422 -4.51 -14.40 -15.34
N GLN A 423 -4.25 -15.69 -15.49
CA GLN A 423 -5.32 -16.69 -15.56
C GLN A 423 -6.12 -16.66 -14.26
N VAL A 424 -7.43 -16.56 -14.40
CA VAL A 424 -8.34 -16.45 -13.26
C VAL A 424 -8.27 -17.70 -12.38
N GLY A 425 -7.98 -17.51 -11.10
CA GLY A 425 -7.89 -18.58 -10.10
C GLY A 425 -6.64 -19.46 -10.18
N ALA A 426 -5.67 -19.17 -11.07
CA ALA A 426 -4.44 -19.94 -11.14
C ALA A 426 -3.45 -19.55 -10.02
N PHE A 427 -2.70 -20.52 -9.53
CA PHE A 427 -1.57 -20.28 -8.63
C PHE A 427 -0.27 -20.18 -9.45
N PRO A 428 0.32 -18.98 -9.62
CA PRO A 428 1.35 -18.75 -10.61
C PRO A 428 2.77 -19.12 -10.17
N ASN A 429 3.04 -19.23 -8.86
CA ASN A 429 4.39 -19.16 -8.29
C ASN A 429 5.37 -20.23 -8.78
N PHE A 430 4.89 -21.44 -9.04
CA PHE A 430 5.82 -22.53 -9.45
C PHE A 430 6.20 -22.39 -10.93
N ASP A 431 5.30 -21.96 -11.78
CA ASP A 431 5.63 -21.65 -13.18
C ASP A 431 6.47 -20.37 -13.29
N PHE A 432 6.16 -19.38 -12.44
CA PHE A 432 6.96 -18.17 -12.31
C PHE A 432 8.44 -18.48 -12.02
N ILE A 433 8.71 -19.29 -10.97
CA ILE A 433 10.09 -19.59 -10.58
C ILE A 433 10.81 -20.48 -11.61
N ARG A 434 10.09 -21.37 -12.33
CA ARG A 434 10.65 -22.15 -13.46
C ARG A 434 11.07 -21.23 -14.61
N ALA A 435 10.22 -20.26 -14.96
CA ALA A 435 10.52 -19.29 -16.01
C ALA A 435 11.69 -18.39 -15.64
N LEU A 436 11.70 -17.87 -14.39
CA LEU A 436 12.81 -17.06 -13.89
C LEU A 436 14.13 -17.82 -13.87
N LYS A 437 14.12 -19.07 -13.40
CA LYS A 437 15.29 -19.96 -13.42
C LYS A 437 15.82 -20.14 -14.84
N ALA A 438 14.95 -20.50 -15.78
CA ALA A 438 15.34 -20.69 -17.17
C ALA A 438 15.96 -19.44 -17.78
N SER A 439 15.50 -18.24 -17.39
CA SER A 439 16.04 -16.97 -17.86
C SER A 439 17.41 -16.63 -17.23
N LEU A 440 17.55 -16.75 -15.92
CA LEU A 440 18.76 -16.32 -15.21
C LEU A 440 19.93 -17.32 -15.35
N GLU A 441 19.65 -18.59 -15.66
CA GLU A 441 20.69 -19.62 -15.91
C GLU A 441 21.33 -19.54 -17.31
N LEU A 442 20.85 -18.62 -18.17
CA LEU A 442 21.50 -18.39 -19.47
C LEU A 442 22.92 -17.78 -19.35
N ASN A 443 23.24 -17.22 -18.20
CA ASN A 443 24.56 -16.66 -17.91
C ASN A 443 24.85 -16.67 -16.39
N ASN A 444 26.10 -16.35 -16.03
CA ASN A 444 26.58 -16.31 -14.64
C ASN A 444 26.86 -14.87 -14.15
N GLY A 445 26.34 -13.86 -14.82
CA GLY A 445 26.55 -12.47 -14.45
C GLY A 445 25.79 -12.05 -13.18
N SER A 446 26.12 -10.90 -12.63
CA SER A 446 25.47 -10.35 -11.44
C SER A 446 23.99 -10.13 -11.66
N VAL A 447 23.18 -10.38 -10.63
CA VAL A 447 21.73 -10.18 -10.64
C VAL A 447 21.38 -9.01 -9.73
N PHE A 448 20.56 -8.08 -10.24
CA PHE A 448 20.14 -6.86 -9.54
C PHE A 448 18.64 -6.87 -9.28
N ARG A 449 18.26 -6.36 -8.12
CA ARG A 449 16.90 -6.02 -7.72
C ARG A 449 16.86 -4.59 -7.18
N TYR A 450 15.67 -4.05 -7.02
CA TYR A 450 15.50 -2.74 -6.39
C TYR A 450 14.74 -2.87 -5.07
N HIS A 451 15.43 -2.72 -3.93
CA HIS A 451 14.93 -2.99 -2.59
C HIS A 451 14.78 -4.50 -2.29
N ASN A 452 14.17 -4.87 -1.13
CA ASN A 452 14.18 -6.26 -0.65
C ASN A 452 12.98 -7.11 -1.08
N HIS A 453 12.14 -6.60 -1.99
CA HIS A 453 10.88 -7.25 -2.34
C HIS A 453 11.09 -8.62 -2.97
N GLU A 454 11.91 -8.71 -4.01
CA GLU A 454 12.21 -9.92 -4.78
C GLU A 454 12.76 -11.02 -3.88
N ASN A 455 13.68 -10.66 -2.99
CA ASN A 455 14.23 -11.61 -2.01
C ASN A 455 13.15 -12.14 -1.05
N THR A 456 12.23 -11.28 -0.61
CA THR A 456 11.10 -11.67 0.25
C THR A 456 10.17 -12.65 -0.47
N ILE A 457 9.88 -12.41 -1.75
CA ILE A 457 9.03 -13.28 -2.57
C ILE A 457 9.70 -14.63 -2.82
N LEU A 458 10.99 -14.66 -3.17
CA LEU A 458 11.74 -15.92 -3.32
C LEU A 458 11.73 -16.75 -2.03
N ASN A 459 11.89 -16.10 -0.87
CA ASN A 459 11.74 -16.76 0.43
C ASN A 459 10.31 -17.28 0.69
N ALA A 460 9.28 -16.61 0.18
CA ALA A 460 7.90 -17.10 0.27
C ALA A 460 7.70 -18.33 -0.64
N ILE A 461 8.17 -18.26 -1.89
CA ILE A 461 8.11 -19.40 -2.84
C ILE A 461 8.88 -20.61 -2.30
N TYR A 462 10.04 -20.42 -1.71
CA TYR A 462 10.81 -21.48 -1.03
C TYR A 462 9.94 -22.23 0.00
N LYS A 463 9.24 -21.49 0.89
CA LYS A 463 8.35 -22.08 1.90
C LYS A 463 7.17 -22.83 1.28
N GLN A 464 6.66 -22.35 0.16
CA GLN A 464 5.58 -22.99 -0.59
C GLN A 464 6.06 -24.28 -1.25
N LEU A 465 7.26 -24.29 -1.84
CA LEU A 465 7.89 -25.48 -2.44
C LEU A 465 8.13 -26.57 -1.40
N LEU A 466 8.61 -26.23 -0.20
CA LEU A 466 8.80 -27.22 0.88
C LEU A 466 7.53 -28.04 1.18
N ASN A 467 6.36 -27.41 1.06
CA ASN A 467 5.06 -28.04 1.33
C ASN A 467 4.35 -28.55 0.05
N SER A 468 5.01 -28.48 -1.12
CA SER A 468 4.44 -28.87 -2.39
C SER A 468 4.73 -30.32 -2.76
N GLN A 469 4.03 -30.83 -3.78
CA GLN A 469 4.29 -32.12 -4.42
C GLN A 469 4.96 -31.96 -5.79
N GLU A 470 5.53 -30.77 -6.07
CA GLU A 470 6.22 -30.51 -7.35
C GLU A 470 7.40 -31.45 -7.52
N ILE A 471 7.51 -32.08 -8.70
CA ILE A 471 8.54 -33.11 -8.99
C ILE A 471 9.94 -32.50 -9.00
N ASP A 472 10.05 -31.25 -9.46
CA ASP A 472 11.29 -30.51 -9.61
C ASP A 472 11.59 -29.56 -8.43
N LYS A 473 10.87 -29.68 -7.31
CA LYS A 473 10.97 -28.76 -6.17
C LYS A 473 12.38 -28.60 -5.61
N GLU A 474 13.16 -29.69 -5.54
CA GLU A 474 14.53 -29.64 -5.02
C GLU A 474 15.43 -28.76 -5.91
N ASN A 475 15.30 -28.89 -7.22
CA ASN A 475 16.04 -28.09 -8.19
C ASN A 475 15.63 -26.61 -8.14
N LEU A 476 14.33 -26.31 -7.92
CA LEU A 476 13.85 -24.94 -7.76
C LEU A 476 14.31 -24.34 -6.43
N ILE A 477 14.36 -25.12 -5.35
CA ILE A 477 14.88 -24.69 -4.05
C ILE A 477 16.37 -24.37 -4.15
N GLU A 478 17.16 -25.21 -4.81
CA GLU A 478 18.59 -24.98 -5.05
C GLU A 478 18.81 -23.66 -5.82
N PHE A 479 18.03 -23.43 -6.87
CA PHE A 479 18.07 -22.15 -7.61
C PHE A 479 17.76 -20.94 -6.73
N ILE A 480 16.69 -21.00 -5.90
CA ILE A 480 16.35 -19.91 -4.97
C ILE A 480 17.49 -19.66 -4.00
N HIS A 481 18.09 -20.73 -3.43
CA HIS A 481 19.24 -20.60 -2.53
C HIS A 481 20.44 -19.95 -3.22
N HIS A 482 20.66 -20.24 -4.50
CA HIS A 482 21.79 -19.68 -5.26
C HIS A 482 21.71 -18.17 -5.48
N ILE A 483 20.49 -17.64 -5.73
CA ILE A 483 20.29 -16.21 -6.11
C ILE A 483 19.77 -15.32 -4.98
N SER A 484 19.51 -15.86 -3.79
CA SER A 484 18.87 -15.14 -2.68
C SER A 484 19.56 -15.38 -1.36
N HIS A 485 19.09 -14.67 -0.34
CA HIS A 485 19.50 -14.93 1.04
C HIS A 485 18.31 -15.05 1.98
N ASN A 486 18.50 -15.75 3.10
CA ASN A 486 17.59 -15.74 4.22
C ASN A 486 18.32 -15.29 5.48
N THR A 487 17.78 -14.27 6.15
CA THR A 487 18.46 -13.59 7.26
C THR A 487 18.48 -14.43 8.54
N LYS A 488 19.45 -14.08 9.40
CA LYS A 488 19.62 -14.60 10.76
C LYS A 488 18.31 -14.56 11.56
N ASN A 489 18.02 -15.63 12.27
CA ASN A 489 16.83 -15.93 13.08
C ASN A 489 15.70 -16.70 12.33
N SER A 490 15.95 -17.23 11.15
CA SER A 490 15.05 -18.19 10.51
C SER A 490 15.50 -19.64 10.82
N SER A 491 14.61 -20.60 10.63
CA SER A 491 14.92 -22.03 10.78
C SER A 491 15.89 -22.56 9.71
N ALA A 492 16.12 -21.79 8.64
CA ALA A 492 17.08 -22.09 7.59
C ALA A 492 17.74 -20.77 7.15
N GLU A 493 19.05 -20.64 7.38
CA GLU A 493 19.84 -19.47 6.97
C GLU A 493 20.68 -19.85 5.74
N TRP A 494 20.71 -18.96 4.73
CA TRP A 494 21.62 -19.06 3.59
C TRP A 494 21.96 -17.70 3.02
N CYS A 495 23.06 -17.65 2.30
CA CYS A 495 23.45 -16.54 1.42
C CYS A 495 23.96 -17.19 0.13
N GLY A 496 23.29 -16.93 -0.98
CA GLY A 496 23.59 -17.52 -2.28
C GLY A 496 24.92 -17.01 -2.85
N GLU A 497 25.60 -17.85 -3.62
CA GLU A 497 26.85 -17.47 -4.30
C GLU A 497 26.62 -16.37 -5.34
N ARG A 498 25.40 -16.29 -5.90
CA ARG A 498 24.93 -15.28 -6.85
C ARG A 498 23.80 -14.44 -6.24
N ASP A 499 23.91 -14.15 -4.93
CA ASP A 499 22.90 -13.36 -4.21
C ASP A 499 22.65 -12.01 -4.90
N MET A 500 21.39 -11.64 -5.03
CA MET A 500 20.97 -10.43 -5.76
C MET A 500 21.52 -9.15 -5.11
N ILE A 501 22.17 -8.32 -5.90
CA ILE A 501 22.64 -7.00 -5.51
C ILE A 501 21.45 -6.06 -5.41
N ASP A 502 21.34 -5.37 -4.28
CA ASP A 502 20.27 -4.40 -4.03
C ASP A 502 20.66 -3.01 -4.54
N LEU A 503 20.19 -2.63 -5.74
CA LEU A 503 20.49 -1.33 -6.35
C LEU A 503 19.94 -0.16 -5.51
N TRP A 504 18.84 -0.34 -4.79
CA TRP A 504 18.35 0.65 -3.82
C TRP A 504 19.41 0.95 -2.74
N LYS A 505 20.12 -0.09 -2.29
CA LYS A 505 21.20 0.05 -1.32
C LYS A 505 22.40 0.77 -1.92
N VAL A 506 22.75 0.48 -3.17
CA VAL A 506 23.81 1.20 -3.92
C VAL A 506 23.47 2.68 -4.02
N VAL A 507 22.24 3.02 -4.43
CA VAL A 507 21.76 4.42 -4.45
C VAL A 507 21.89 5.06 -3.07
N LYS A 508 21.44 4.37 -2.02
CA LYS A 508 21.45 4.90 -0.66
C LYS A 508 22.88 5.12 -0.13
N ASP A 509 23.80 4.21 -0.42
CA ASP A 509 25.15 4.21 0.13
C ASP A 509 26.08 5.18 -0.62
N TYR A 510 25.83 5.47 -1.92
CA TYR A 510 26.78 6.20 -2.75
C TYR A 510 26.26 7.42 -3.51
N TYR A 511 24.92 7.61 -3.57
CA TYR A 511 24.32 8.67 -4.38
C TYR A 511 23.20 9.39 -3.64
N TYR A 512 23.20 10.71 -3.67
CA TYR A 512 22.10 11.56 -3.23
C TYR A 512 21.89 12.70 -4.22
N ASP A 513 20.65 12.90 -4.65
CA ASP A 513 20.25 14.04 -5.48
C ASP A 513 19.13 14.82 -4.80
N PRO A 514 19.26 16.17 -4.65
CA PRO A 514 18.24 17.01 -4.02
C PRO A 514 16.85 16.89 -4.62
N ILE A 515 16.74 16.62 -5.93
CA ILE A 515 15.45 16.45 -6.64
C ILE A 515 14.61 15.32 -6.03
N THR A 516 15.25 14.31 -5.46
CA THR A 516 14.58 13.16 -4.83
C THR A 516 13.87 13.52 -3.51
N ASN A 517 14.13 14.71 -2.96
CA ASN A 517 13.67 15.11 -1.63
C ASN A 517 13.97 14.07 -0.53
N GLY A 518 15.10 13.36 -0.67
CA GLY A 518 15.54 12.31 0.25
C GLY A 518 14.93 10.93 0.04
N SER A 519 14.03 10.78 -0.92
CA SER A 519 13.51 9.47 -1.31
C SER A 519 14.58 8.66 -2.06
N ASN A 520 14.57 7.34 -1.87
CA ASN A 520 15.36 6.38 -2.64
C ASN A 520 14.46 5.47 -3.49
N SER A 521 13.18 5.80 -3.64
CA SER A 521 12.30 5.08 -4.56
C SER A 521 12.83 5.21 -5.99
N ILE A 522 12.74 4.13 -6.77
CA ILE A 522 13.14 4.15 -8.18
C ILE A 522 12.40 5.25 -8.96
N LYS A 523 11.16 5.55 -8.59
CA LYS A 523 10.30 6.58 -9.21
C LYS A 523 10.75 8.02 -8.93
N ASP A 524 11.54 8.22 -7.87
CA ASP A 524 12.14 9.51 -7.54
C ASP A 524 13.60 9.59 -8.01
N VAL A 525 14.32 8.48 -7.95
CA VAL A 525 15.73 8.40 -8.38
C VAL A 525 15.86 8.44 -9.90
N LEU A 526 14.98 7.74 -10.63
CA LEU A 526 15.04 7.77 -12.10
C LEU A 526 14.92 9.19 -12.69
N PRO A 527 13.91 10.01 -12.34
CA PRO A 527 13.86 11.40 -12.80
C PRO A 527 15.10 12.21 -12.39
N ALA A 528 15.69 11.96 -11.22
CA ALA A 528 16.89 12.66 -10.77
C ALA A 528 18.09 12.35 -11.66
N VAL A 529 18.41 11.06 -11.91
CA VAL A 529 19.51 10.67 -12.78
C VAL A 529 19.29 11.08 -14.24
N LEU A 530 18.05 11.02 -14.73
CA LEU A 530 17.70 11.53 -16.06
C LEU A 530 17.86 13.05 -16.17
N ASN A 531 17.72 13.77 -15.07
CA ASN A 531 17.89 15.23 -15.06
C ASN A 531 19.36 15.63 -14.96
N SER A 532 20.20 14.87 -14.27
CA SER A 532 21.61 15.17 -14.06
C SER A 532 22.53 14.61 -15.15
N SER A 533 22.21 13.48 -15.82
CA SER A 533 23.05 12.87 -16.86
C SER A 533 22.69 13.36 -18.26
N GLN A 534 23.60 14.07 -18.91
CA GLN A 534 23.45 14.47 -20.33
C GLN A 534 23.49 13.25 -21.27
N PHE A 535 24.25 12.22 -20.92
CA PHE A 535 24.32 10.99 -21.67
C PHE A 535 22.96 10.29 -21.74
N LEU A 536 22.30 10.12 -20.60
CA LEU A 536 20.97 9.51 -20.55
C LEU A 536 19.94 10.32 -21.34
N GLN A 537 19.99 11.67 -21.21
CA GLN A 537 19.10 12.56 -21.95
C GLN A 537 19.29 12.37 -23.46
N HIS A 538 20.54 12.40 -23.94
CA HIS A 538 20.83 12.23 -25.36
C HIS A 538 20.37 10.86 -25.88
N LYS A 539 20.59 9.80 -25.12
CA LYS A 539 20.19 8.43 -25.47
C LYS A 539 18.70 8.25 -25.52
N TYR A 540 17.99 8.55 -24.42
CA TYR A 540 16.59 8.19 -24.22
C TYR A 540 15.58 9.24 -24.72
N GLN A 541 16.03 10.38 -25.23
CA GLN A 541 15.22 11.30 -26.02
C GLN A 541 15.09 10.88 -27.50
N GLN A 542 15.83 9.87 -27.92
CA GLN A 542 15.74 9.31 -29.26
C GLN A 542 14.76 8.12 -29.28
N PRO A 543 14.21 7.77 -30.46
CA PRO A 543 13.48 6.53 -30.62
C PRO A 543 14.36 5.31 -30.31
N ILE A 544 13.74 4.22 -29.83
CA ILE A 544 14.45 2.98 -29.49
C ILE A 544 15.33 2.47 -30.67
N GLU A 545 14.84 2.56 -31.89
CA GLU A 545 15.58 2.18 -33.10
C GLU A 545 16.92 2.90 -33.29
N ALA A 546 17.13 4.04 -32.62
CA ALA A 546 18.33 4.83 -32.71
C ALA A 546 19.48 4.38 -31.80
N PHE A 547 19.23 3.44 -30.87
CA PHE A 547 20.25 2.92 -29.96
C PHE A 547 20.04 1.43 -29.65
N ASN A 548 21.08 0.76 -29.16
CA ASN A 548 21.11 -0.69 -28.94
C ASN A 548 20.27 -1.14 -27.73
N LEU A 549 18.94 -1.03 -27.86
CA LEU A 549 17.97 -1.55 -26.92
C LEU A 549 16.99 -2.49 -27.61
N THR A 550 16.87 -3.71 -27.11
CA THR A 550 15.81 -4.63 -27.53
C THR A 550 14.69 -4.59 -26.47
N THR A 551 13.46 -4.44 -26.90
CA THR A 551 12.25 -4.36 -26.08
C THR A 551 11.21 -5.35 -26.59
N ASN A 552 10.36 -5.87 -25.69
CA ASN A 552 9.24 -6.76 -26.06
C ASN A 552 7.90 -6.00 -26.13
N ASN A 553 7.75 -4.90 -25.38
CA ASN A 553 6.45 -4.26 -25.16
C ASN A 553 6.35 -2.82 -25.69
N PHE A 554 7.47 -2.21 -26.09
CA PHE A 554 7.49 -0.86 -26.65
C PHE A 554 7.77 -0.90 -28.16
N ASN A 555 7.16 0.02 -28.88
CA ASN A 555 7.42 0.17 -30.32
C ASN A 555 8.83 0.76 -30.56
N GLU A 556 9.47 0.43 -31.65
CA GLU A 556 10.78 0.96 -32.06
C GLU A 556 10.83 2.50 -32.11
N SER A 557 9.71 3.14 -32.41
CA SER A 557 9.56 4.61 -32.41
C SER A 557 9.31 5.22 -31.02
N HIS A 558 9.22 4.41 -29.94
CA HIS A 558 8.95 4.92 -28.61
C HIS A 558 10.13 5.75 -28.08
N ILE A 559 9.81 6.82 -27.32
CA ILE A 559 10.76 7.75 -26.70
C ILE A 559 10.48 7.78 -25.20
N PHE A 560 11.48 7.45 -24.39
CA PHE A 560 11.33 7.37 -22.93
C PHE A 560 11.41 8.72 -22.21
N ILE A 561 12.00 9.75 -22.82
CA ILE A 561 12.08 11.08 -22.23
C ILE A 561 11.48 12.10 -23.18
N LYS A 562 10.44 12.81 -22.73
CA LYS A 562 9.86 13.95 -23.45
C LYS A 562 10.01 15.23 -22.64
N LEU A 563 10.07 16.35 -23.33
CA LEU A 563 10.07 17.68 -22.74
C LEU A 563 8.68 18.32 -22.93
N GLU A 564 8.08 18.75 -21.86
CA GLU A 564 6.84 19.52 -21.86
C GLU A 564 7.06 20.81 -21.10
N ASN A 565 6.84 21.95 -21.74
CA ASN A 565 7.08 23.28 -21.16
C ASN A 565 8.50 23.44 -20.54
N GLY A 566 9.52 22.83 -21.17
CA GLY A 566 10.90 22.84 -20.70
C GLY A 566 11.21 21.93 -19.51
N LYS A 567 10.21 21.16 -19.03
CA LYS A 567 10.39 20.14 -17.97
C LYS A 567 10.40 18.74 -18.57
N LYS A 568 11.25 17.89 -18.02
CA LYS A 568 11.29 16.47 -18.40
C LYS A 568 10.13 15.74 -17.73
N ILE A 569 9.42 14.96 -18.55
CA ILE A 569 8.35 14.09 -18.06
C ILE A 569 8.98 12.75 -17.67
N SER A 570 8.62 12.23 -16.50
CA SER A 570 9.02 10.89 -16.07
C SER A 570 8.54 9.83 -17.07
N PRO A 571 9.37 8.82 -17.45
CA PRO A 571 8.96 7.72 -18.31
C PRO A 571 7.66 7.04 -17.86
N TYR A 572 7.41 6.91 -16.56
CA TYR A 572 6.15 6.36 -16.01
C TYR A 572 4.91 7.16 -16.40
N LYS A 573 5.03 8.49 -16.51
CA LYS A 573 3.93 9.37 -16.96
C LYS A 573 3.71 9.33 -18.47
N LEU A 574 4.61 8.71 -19.22
CA LEU A 574 4.49 8.50 -20.66
C LEU A 574 3.87 7.14 -21.01
N LEU A 575 3.62 6.30 -20.02
CA LEU A 575 2.85 5.07 -20.21
C LEU A 575 1.42 5.44 -20.63
N PRO A 576 0.85 4.76 -21.65
CA PRO A 576 -0.49 5.09 -22.12
C PRO A 576 -1.52 4.82 -21.01
N PRO A 577 -2.54 5.68 -20.88
CA PRO A 577 -3.67 5.39 -20.01
C PRO A 577 -4.41 4.14 -20.51
N LEU A 578 -5.02 3.38 -19.59
CA LEU A 578 -5.84 2.24 -19.95
C LEU A 578 -7.09 2.72 -20.71
N PHE A 579 -7.47 1.95 -21.72
CA PHE A 579 -8.71 2.17 -22.49
C PHE A 579 -8.75 3.50 -23.24
N GLU A 580 -7.60 4.06 -23.60
CA GLU A 580 -7.53 5.31 -24.38
C GLU A 580 -8.31 5.15 -25.70
N GLY A 581 -9.25 6.06 -25.94
CA GLY A 581 -10.08 6.07 -27.15
C GLY A 581 -11.23 5.07 -27.17
N TRP A 582 -11.48 4.34 -26.09
CA TRP A 582 -12.62 3.44 -25.97
C TRP A 582 -13.92 4.22 -25.76
N SER A 583 -15.01 3.79 -26.43
CA SER A 583 -16.34 4.34 -26.19
C SER A 583 -16.89 3.87 -24.84
N LEU A 584 -17.82 4.65 -24.25
CA LEU A 584 -18.54 4.25 -23.03
C LEU A 584 -19.27 2.91 -23.18
N GLU A 585 -19.71 2.56 -24.40
CA GLU A 585 -20.31 1.26 -24.69
C GLU A 585 -19.27 0.13 -24.69
N ALA A 586 -18.06 0.41 -25.19
CA ALA A 586 -16.95 -0.55 -25.18
C ALA A 586 -16.41 -0.80 -23.77
N LEU A 587 -16.43 0.20 -22.91
CA LEU A 587 -16.07 0.07 -21.48
C LEU A 587 -17.08 -0.75 -20.68
N GLY A 588 -18.28 -0.98 -21.23
CA GLY A 588 -19.27 -1.92 -20.69
C GLY A 588 -19.62 -1.69 -19.22
N ASN A 589 -19.66 -2.79 -18.46
CA ASN A 589 -19.97 -2.80 -17.02
C ASN A 589 -18.73 -2.69 -16.14
N ASN A 590 -17.71 -1.94 -16.57
CA ASN A 590 -16.50 -1.75 -15.74
C ASN A 590 -16.85 -1.27 -14.33
N VAL A 591 -16.53 -2.08 -13.34
CA VAL A 591 -16.75 -1.76 -11.92
C VAL A 591 -15.67 -0.79 -11.42
N THR A 592 -14.43 -1.01 -11.85
CA THR A 592 -13.27 -0.24 -11.42
C THR A 592 -12.78 0.64 -12.56
N GLU A 593 -12.82 1.95 -12.37
CA GLU A 593 -12.19 2.91 -13.26
C GLU A 593 -10.69 2.97 -12.94
N MET A 594 -9.83 2.87 -13.97
CA MET A 594 -8.38 2.97 -13.85
C MET A 594 -7.86 3.92 -14.92
N GLU A 595 -7.06 4.91 -14.51
CA GLU A 595 -6.39 5.82 -15.44
C GLU A 595 -5.24 5.15 -16.20
N GLY A 596 -4.53 4.21 -15.56
CA GLY A 596 -3.40 3.49 -16.14
C GLY A 596 -2.66 2.66 -15.11
N VAL A 597 -1.63 1.94 -15.56
CA VAL A 597 -0.70 1.22 -14.69
C VAL A 597 0.61 2.00 -14.68
N SER A 598 0.82 2.81 -13.66
CA SER A 598 2.01 3.69 -13.51
C SER A 598 2.72 3.52 -12.16
N ASP A 599 2.18 2.66 -11.29
CA ASP A 599 2.80 2.31 -10.01
C ASP A 599 2.36 0.90 -9.55
N GLY A 600 3.07 0.33 -8.56
CA GLY A 600 2.80 -1.02 -8.06
C GLY A 600 1.40 -1.17 -7.44
N GLY A 601 0.80 -0.11 -6.91
CA GLY A 601 -0.59 -0.11 -6.44
C GLY A 601 -1.57 -0.27 -7.60
N ALA A 602 -1.32 0.41 -8.72
CA ALA A 602 -2.11 0.27 -9.94
C ALA A 602 -1.93 -1.12 -10.57
N ALA A 603 -0.71 -1.69 -10.57
CA ALA A 603 -0.47 -3.05 -11.05
C ALA A 603 -1.23 -4.09 -10.21
N LEU A 604 -1.20 -3.97 -8.88
CA LEU A 604 -1.95 -4.82 -7.98
C LEU A 604 -3.47 -4.71 -8.20
N THR A 605 -3.98 -3.49 -8.41
CA THR A 605 -5.40 -3.25 -8.72
C THR A 605 -5.79 -3.85 -10.07
N ALA A 606 -4.95 -3.71 -11.09
CA ALA A 606 -5.14 -4.31 -12.41
C ALA A 606 -5.23 -5.83 -12.35
N TYR A 607 -4.33 -6.46 -11.61
CA TYR A 607 -4.37 -7.90 -11.34
C TYR A 607 -5.65 -8.29 -10.59
N GLY A 608 -6.02 -7.57 -9.53
CA GLY A 608 -7.25 -7.80 -8.76
C GLY A 608 -8.50 -7.70 -9.64
N LYS A 609 -8.56 -6.69 -10.55
CA LYS A 609 -9.64 -6.56 -11.52
C LYS A 609 -9.76 -7.79 -12.42
N LEU A 610 -8.64 -8.30 -12.96
CA LEU A 610 -8.62 -9.49 -13.79
C LEU A 610 -9.05 -10.77 -13.04
N GLN A 611 -8.89 -10.80 -11.72
CA GLN A 611 -9.23 -11.94 -10.87
C GLN A 611 -10.67 -11.91 -10.34
N PHE A 612 -11.25 -10.74 -10.12
CA PHE A 612 -12.50 -10.58 -9.37
C PHE A 612 -13.67 -9.98 -10.17
N GLU A 613 -13.39 -9.39 -11.33
CA GLU A 613 -14.42 -8.79 -12.19
C GLU A 613 -14.65 -9.60 -13.48
N ASP A 614 -15.83 -9.50 -14.05
CA ASP A 614 -16.10 -10.00 -15.40
C ASP A 614 -15.59 -8.96 -16.42
N VAL A 615 -14.40 -9.17 -16.94
CA VAL A 615 -13.79 -8.32 -17.96
C VAL A 615 -13.88 -8.99 -19.33
N SER A 616 -14.13 -8.20 -20.37
CA SER A 616 -14.12 -8.69 -21.76
C SER A 616 -12.71 -9.12 -22.18
N LEU A 617 -12.61 -9.93 -23.24
CA LEU A 617 -11.31 -10.34 -23.79
C LEU A 617 -10.46 -9.14 -24.24
N ALA A 618 -11.10 -8.09 -24.76
CA ALA A 618 -10.41 -6.89 -25.19
C ALA A 618 -9.85 -6.10 -23.99
N GLU A 619 -10.67 -5.89 -22.95
CA GLU A 619 -10.21 -5.26 -21.69
C GLU A 619 -9.08 -6.04 -21.03
N ARG A 620 -9.20 -7.38 -20.98
CA ARG A 620 -8.15 -8.26 -20.46
C ARG A 620 -6.83 -8.02 -21.18
N LYS A 621 -6.87 -8.01 -22.52
CA LYS A 621 -5.66 -7.82 -23.33
C LYS A 621 -5.02 -6.45 -23.13
N GLU A 622 -5.84 -5.41 -22.97
CA GLU A 622 -5.36 -4.06 -22.69
C GLU A 622 -4.65 -3.97 -21.32
N ILE A 623 -5.24 -4.58 -20.29
CA ILE A 623 -4.65 -4.65 -18.96
C ILE A 623 -3.34 -5.48 -18.98
N GLU A 624 -3.32 -6.63 -19.66
CA GLU A 624 -2.12 -7.43 -19.83
C GLU A 624 -0.97 -6.62 -20.48
N ASN A 625 -1.26 -5.91 -21.57
CA ASN A 625 -0.28 -5.07 -22.24
C ASN A 625 0.25 -3.93 -21.34
N ALA A 626 -0.62 -3.33 -20.53
CA ALA A 626 -0.21 -2.29 -19.59
C ALA A 626 0.69 -2.84 -18.46
N LEU A 627 0.37 -4.01 -17.91
CA LEU A 627 1.18 -4.70 -16.92
C LEU A 627 2.58 -5.05 -17.47
N LEU A 628 2.64 -5.58 -18.70
CA LEU A 628 3.91 -5.92 -19.36
C LEU A 628 4.78 -4.69 -19.56
N LYS A 629 4.22 -3.58 -20.09
CA LYS A 629 4.97 -2.32 -20.28
C LYS A 629 5.45 -1.73 -18.97
N TYR A 630 4.62 -1.79 -17.93
CA TYR A 630 4.97 -1.23 -16.63
C TYR A 630 6.16 -1.98 -16.01
N CYS A 631 6.12 -3.31 -15.92
CA CYS A 631 7.18 -4.13 -15.35
C CYS A 631 8.49 -4.06 -16.19
N GLU A 632 8.37 -4.00 -17.54
CA GLU A 632 9.54 -3.76 -18.43
C GLU A 632 10.19 -2.41 -18.14
N LEU A 633 9.39 -1.36 -17.90
CA LEU A 633 9.91 -0.04 -17.55
C LEU A 633 10.63 -0.03 -16.21
N ASP A 634 10.15 -0.78 -15.19
CA ASP A 634 10.81 -0.87 -13.88
C ASP A 634 12.22 -1.48 -13.99
N THR A 635 12.39 -2.56 -14.75
CA THR A 635 13.73 -3.12 -14.99
C THR A 635 14.60 -2.21 -15.89
N LEU A 636 14.02 -1.54 -16.88
CA LEU A 636 14.75 -0.56 -17.70
C LEU A 636 15.16 0.67 -16.87
N ALA A 637 14.35 1.08 -15.89
CA ALA A 637 14.70 2.16 -14.96
C ALA A 637 15.94 1.83 -14.14
N MET A 638 16.08 0.58 -13.68
CA MET A 638 17.31 0.13 -13.03
C MET A 638 18.53 0.19 -13.97
N VAL A 639 18.35 -0.19 -15.24
CA VAL A 639 19.40 -0.07 -16.27
C VAL A 639 19.80 1.39 -16.45
N MET A 640 18.85 2.33 -16.54
CA MET A 640 19.16 3.77 -16.67
C MET A 640 19.94 4.30 -15.46
N ILE A 641 19.59 3.89 -14.23
CA ILE A 641 20.32 4.25 -13.01
C ILE A 641 21.76 3.70 -13.09
N TYR A 642 21.91 2.42 -13.45
CA TYR A 642 23.23 1.81 -13.65
C TYR A 642 24.05 2.56 -14.70
N GLU A 643 23.47 2.93 -15.85
CA GLU A 643 24.18 3.66 -16.91
C GLU A 643 24.63 5.05 -16.44
N CYS A 644 23.86 5.75 -15.64
CA CYS A 644 24.26 6.98 -14.98
C CYS A 644 25.49 6.75 -14.09
N PHE A 645 25.46 5.73 -13.26
CA PHE A 645 26.58 5.42 -12.37
C PHE A 645 27.84 5.03 -13.17
N ARG A 646 27.68 4.27 -14.26
CA ARG A 646 28.79 3.94 -15.16
C ARG A 646 29.42 5.19 -15.78
N GLU A 647 28.60 6.17 -16.18
CA GLU A 647 29.10 7.46 -16.70
C GLU A 647 29.87 8.24 -15.62
N ILE A 648 29.33 8.27 -14.38
CA ILE A 648 29.96 8.96 -13.24
C ILE A 648 31.33 8.35 -12.90
N VAL A 649 31.41 7.02 -12.86
CA VAL A 649 32.64 6.29 -12.49
C VAL A 649 33.67 6.31 -13.62
N ASN A 650 33.22 6.28 -14.88
CA ASN A 650 34.08 6.25 -16.07
C ASN A 650 33.68 7.38 -17.05
N PRO A 651 33.94 8.64 -16.70
CA PRO A 651 33.60 9.75 -17.59
C PRO A 651 34.35 9.61 -18.93
N LYS A 652 33.62 9.54 -20.04
CA LYS A 652 34.24 9.64 -21.38
C LYS A 652 34.73 11.07 -21.54
N ASN A 653 36.06 11.25 -21.71
CA ASN A 653 36.72 12.52 -22.00
C ASN A 653 36.16 13.19 -23.27
#